data_9b2610272eed9470553e300420f21e7f
#
_entry.id   9b2610272eed9470553e300420f21e7f
#
_cell.length_a   1.000
_cell.length_b   1.000
_cell.length_c   1.000
_cell.angle_alpha   90.00
_cell.angle_beta   90.00
_cell.angle_gamma   90.00
#
_symmetry.space_group_name_H-M   'P 1'
#
loop_
_entity.id
_entity.type
_entity.pdbx_description
1 polymer ?
#
loop_
_entity_poly.entity_id
_entity_poly.type
_entity_poly.pdbx_seq_one_letter_code
_entity_poly.pdbx_strand_id
1 'polypeptide(L)'
;MKRALLSAALLLSLAHAARAQDSSVGVDMNFGSKLDGSGWSSLHGCSADGTSWLTPSNHRTPTGFFYGCAPAAADPRPLGDWLYTGTLNLGYVRPGGSALENTLWQRYSDWERGFLLGLSSITLERPEDGSYIDLRGDRISDDNQFYKLNAGQAGRFRVEAFYRELPNVITANARSIWDGIGTSNLTLKDSLVPGGSTPEQVAAVSAAAPVQRLQFTREREGLGLTYYFNPTWSALVNIANDDRKGARPYGGPFFFNYPFPANGGVLETPRPINDSTVSLNAALRGGFSSWRTEVTYSGSFYRSGYTGYDYQTPFSLYPVIPGAVSAPLTTGQFSLEPDNDYHYLRLTLGRKLPFDGDLALTASGSRMRQNDNLLAPVTCQGQFGIDLSPTGAPVNPYLFDCANWNTTDALSRKTADLTIDTSMLFARFVMQPWKTVTLRADAKYRNEDYRGDYIAFNPLTGQYGYVSENGSQGSVVPGEAGFWDSVLAPSAITRIRNIPLDKKTLETHVGADWRVSRYDTLGATYGFTRTDRDHRERYSTDDNELRLTWLNRRIEWLTLRANYTFLDQSGDDYDFDPYEFAYSTSLPGFVDDPAAALAHTVDAMRKYDVSSRRQHKVDVMATVMPADDMTLSFSARGDLNDYSAEIGRQSYDTFQTTVQWEWQPMPTTNASVYYGYERTRLKFANVNDAGATLADPTLGGLTYLDAARWWMTDKQRNHHIGATLQHTLGRVQLDAAWNFTYSRGIDGYRFASALALAWPDTVDSAGNAFPPMTIESMHST
;
A
#
# COMPACT_ATOMS: atom_id res chain seq x y z
N MET A 1 -14.10 -28.01 -33.69
CA MET A 1 -14.04 -26.60 -33.23
C MET A 1 -14.41 -26.44 -31.74
N LYS A 2 -15.48 -27.03 -31.20
CA LYS A 2 -15.86 -26.89 -29.78
C LYS A 2 -14.82 -27.40 -28.75
N ARG A 3 -13.99 -28.41 -29.10
CA ARG A 3 -12.92 -28.93 -28.19
C ARG A 3 -11.69 -28.01 -28.09
N ALA A 4 -11.38 -27.27 -29.14
CA ALA A 4 -10.26 -26.32 -29.16
C ALA A 4 -10.57 -25.04 -28.33
N LEU A 5 -11.82 -24.61 -28.28
CA LEU A 5 -12.27 -23.45 -27.48
C LEU A 5 -12.28 -23.74 -25.97
N LEU A 6 -12.63 -24.99 -25.56
CA LEU A 6 -12.56 -25.35 -24.13
C LEU A 6 -11.11 -25.45 -23.63
N SER A 7 -10.21 -25.99 -24.46
CA SER A 7 -8.78 -26.04 -24.11
C SER A 7 -8.13 -24.66 -24.08
N ALA A 8 -8.55 -23.74 -24.95
CA ALA A 8 -8.07 -22.36 -24.95
C ALA A 8 -8.60 -21.58 -23.74
N ALA A 9 -9.85 -21.80 -23.31
CA ALA A 9 -10.40 -21.17 -22.11
C ALA A 9 -9.75 -21.68 -20.82
N LEU A 10 -9.40 -22.98 -20.76
CA LEU A 10 -8.66 -23.56 -19.63
C LEU A 10 -7.21 -23.07 -19.57
N LEU A 11 -6.56 -22.88 -20.73
CA LEU A 11 -5.21 -22.32 -20.81
C LEU A 11 -5.18 -20.83 -20.46
N LEU A 12 -6.22 -20.07 -20.82
CA LEU A 12 -6.37 -18.66 -20.43
C LEU A 12 -6.63 -18.49 -18.92
N SER A 13 -7.42 -19.35 -18.31
CA SER A 13 -7.64 -19.31 -16.86
C SER A 13 -6.40 -19.72 -16.06
N LEU A 14 -5.58 -20.62 -16.58
CA LEU A 14 -4.30 -21.02 -15.98
C LEU A 14 -3.23 -19.91 -16.12
N ALA A 15 -3.24 -19.16 -17.21
CA ALA A 15 -2.36 -18.00 -17.39
C ALA A 15 -2.70 -16.83 -16.44
N HIS A 16 -3.97 -16.67 -16.06
CA HIS A 16 -4.39 -15.66 -15.10
C HIS A 16 -4.05 -16.02 -13.65
N ALA A 17 -4.13 -17.31 -13.29
CA ALA A 17 -3.75 -17.76 -11.94
C ALA A 17 -2.23 -17.67 -11.68
N ALA A 18 -1.40 -17.86 -12.70
CA ALA A 18 0.06 -17.70 -12.57
C ALA A 18 0.49 -16.21 -12.43
N ARG A 19 -0.33 -15.26 -12.88
CA ARG A 19 -0.04 -13.83 -12.72
C ARG A 19 -0.43 -13.26 -11.36
N ALA A 20 -1.33 -13.91 -10.64
CA ALA A 20 -1.85 -13.39 -9.37
C ALA A 20 -0.92 -13.66 -8.16
N GLN A 21 0.08 -14.52 -8.29
CA GLN A 21 0.97 -14.88 -7.19
C GLN A 21 2.28 -14.09 -7.12
N ASP A 22 2.57 -13.27 -8.11
CA ASP A 22 3.82 -12.50 -8.19
C ASP A 22 3.68 -11.07 -7.66
N SER A 23 2.55 -10.73 -7.04
CA SER A 23 2.24 -9.37 -6.60
C SER A 23 2.90 -8.95 -5.28
N SER A 24 3.71 -9.80 -4.66
CA SER A 24 4.30 -9.49 -3.36
C SER A 24 5.54 -8.61 -3.41
N VAL A 25 6.07 -8.33 -4.59
CA VAL A 25 7.18 -7.38 -4.78
C VAL A 25 6.85 -6.52 -5.97
N GLY A 26 6.06 -5.48 -5.69
CA GLY A 26 5.34 -4.71 -6.68
C GLY A 26 6.16 -3.72 -7.47
N VAL A 27 7.17 -4.15 -8.19
CA VAL A 27 7.63 -3.37 -9.33
C VAL A 27 6.99 -3.97 -10.57
N ASP A 28 5.75 -3.56 -10.82
CA ASP A 28 5.11 -3.85 -12.11
C ASP A 28 5.78 -3.00 -13.19
N MET A 29 6.85 -3.54 -13.74
CA MET A 29 7.61 -2.95 -14.84
C MET A 29 7.00 -3.32 -16.18
N ASN A 30 5.71 -3.48 -16.24
CA ASN A 30 5.02 -3.88 -17.44
C ASN A 30 4.96 -2.70 -18.42
N PHE A 31 5.85 -2.68 -19.36
CA PHE A 31 5.77 -1.81 -20.53
C PHE A 31 4.44 -2.06 -21.24
N GLY A 32 3.61 -1.06 -21.32
CA GLY A 32 2.26 -1.18 -21.84
C GLY A 32 1.26 -1.64 -20.77
N SER A 33 1.56 -1.43 -19.50
CA SER A 33 0.57 -1.57 -18.46
C SER A 33 -0.62 -0.64 -18.74
N LYS A 34 -1.78 -1.07 -18.32
CA LYS A 34 -3.04 -0.32 -18.47
C LYS A 34 -3.00 1.06 -17.80
N LEU A 35 -1.98 1.32 -16.99
CA LEU A 35 -1.75 2.55 -16.26
C LEU A 35 -0.84 3.53 -16.99
N ASP A 36 -0.25 3.16 -18.13
CA ASP A 36 0.65 4.01 -18.92
C ASP A 36 -0.07 5.14 -19.67
N GLY A 37 -1.37 5.27 -19.49
CA GLY A 37 -2.20 6.27 -20.14
C GLY A 37 -2.55 5.94 -21.60
N SER A 38 -2.01 4.86 -22.15
CA SER A 38 -2.38 4.44 -23.49
C SER A 38 -3.83 3.98 -23.57
N GLY A 39 -4.42 3.53 -22.51
CA GLY A 39 -5.86 3.21 -22.31
C GLY A 39 -6.60 2.48 -23.43
N TRP A 40 -5.97 2.33 -24.54
CA TRP A 40 -6.57 2.20 -25.83
C TRP A 40 -6.89 0.79 -26.25
N SER A 41 -5.94 -0.05 -26.21
CA SER A 41 -6.05 -1.30 -26.94
C SER A 41 -6.22 -2.52 -26.05
N SER A 42 -6.05 -2.38 -24.74
CA SER A 42 -6.06 -3.52 -23.82
C SER A 42 -7.30 -3.60 -22.96
N LEU A 43 -8.25 -2.68 -23.18
CA LEU A 43 -9.39 -2.54 -22.28
C LEU A 43 -10.63 -3.05 -23.00
N HIS A 44 -11.21 -4.08 -22.40
CA HIS A 44 -12.47 -4.62 -22.88
C HIS A 44 -13.58 -3.58 -22.78
N GLY A 45 -14.34 -3.40 -23.87
CA GLY A 45 -15.54 -2.60 -23.91
C GLY A 45 -15.47 -1.32 -24.74
N CYS A 46 -14.34 -1.02 -25.38
CA CYS A 46 -14.37 -0.05 -26.47
C CYS A 46 -15.09 -0.67 -27.67
N SER A 47 -16.16 -0.03 -28.15
CA SER A 47 -16.81 -0.50 -29.36
C SER A 47 -15.83 -0.52 -30.51
N ALA A 48 -15.92 -1.52 -31.38
CA ALA A 48 -15.04 -1.64 -32.53
C ALA A 48 -15.15 -0.44 -33.48
N ASP A 49 -16.21 0.30 -33.38
CA ASP A 49 -16.54 1.44 -34.25
C ASP A 49 -15.94 2.77 -33.83
N GLY A 50 -15.41 2.87 -32.57
CA GLY A 50 -14.61 3.99 -32.07
C GLY A 50 -15.09 5.41 -32.36
N THR A 51 -16.36 5.58 -32.65
CA THR A 51 -16.86 6.74 -33.38
C THR A 51 -17.17 7.96 -32.53
N SER A 52 -17.07 7.88 -31.21
CA SER A 52 -17.41 9.01 -30.36
C SER A 52 -16.26 9.46 -29.48
N TRP A 53 -15.67 10.57 -29.83
CA TRP A 53 -14.73 11.29 -29.00
C TRP A 53 -15.40 12.02 -27.81
N LEU A 54 -16.74 12.15 -27.84
CA LEU A 54 -17.53 12.83 -26.79
C LEU A 54 -18.02 11.89 -25.70
N THR A 55 -18.03 10.60 -25.92
CA THR A 55 -18.42 9.64 -24.90
C THR A 55 -17.18 9.08 -24.23
N PRO A 56 -16.85 9.51 -23.01
CA PRO A 56 -15.91 8.74 -22.22
C PRO A 56 -16.51 7.34 -22.09
N SER A 57 -15.87 6.37 -22.70
CA SER A 57 -16.21 4.98 -22.38
C SER A 57 -16.17 4.83 -20.87
N ASN A 58 -17.14 4.13 -20.30
CA ASN A 58 -17.24 3.89 -18.86
C ASN A 58 -16.09 3.02 -18.30
N HIS A 59 -14.96 3.03 -18.97
CA HIS A 59 -13.79 2.27 -18.57
C HIS A 59 -13.02 3.05 -17.51
N ARG A 60 -12.84 2.40 -16.40
CA ARG A 60 -12.07 2.93 -15.29
C ARG A 60 -10.81 2.11 -15.12
N THR A 61 -9.71 2.78 -14.82
CA THR A 61 -8.53 2.12 -14.27
C THR A 61 -8.89 1.48 -12.92
N PRO A 62 -8.10 0.55 -12.40
CA PRO A 62 -8.29 0.03 -11.04
C PRO A 62 -8.31 1.11 -9.95
N THR A 63 -7.75 2.29 -10.24
CA THR A 63 -7.76 3.47 -9.37
C THR A 63 -8.95 4.39 -9.60
N GLY A 64 -9.90 4.03 -10.47
CA GLY A 64 -11.14 4.75 -10.69
C GLY A 64 -11.10 5.85 -11.75
N PHE A 65 -10.00 6.05 -12.47
CA PHE A 65 -9.91 7.05 -13.54
C PHE A 65 -10.59 6.58 -14.83
N PHE A 66 -11.30 7.49 -15.46
CA PHE A 66 -11.85 7.27 -16.80
C PHE A 66 -10.76 7.39 -17.87
N TYR A 67 -10.85 6.59 -18.89
CA TYR A 67 -10.04 6.73 -20.09
C TYR A 67 -10.89 6.56 -21.35
N GLY A 68 -10.52 7.27 -22.40
CA GLY A 68 -11.20 7.22 -23.70
C GLY A 68 -10.81 6.01 -24.53
N CYS A 69 -11.70 5.58 -25.40
CA CYS A 69 -11.39 4.60 -26.45
C CYS A 69 -10.70 5.25 -27.63
N ALA A 70 -9.80 4.52 -28.26
CA ALA A 70 -9.25 4.95 -29.54
C ALA A 70 -10.38 5.07 -30.56
N PRO A 71 -10.42 6.12 -31.35
CA PRO A 71 -11.29 6.17 -32.52
C PRO A 71 -10.99 5.00 -33.46
N ALA A 72 -11.99 4.54 -34.21
CA ALA A 72 -11.79 3.52 -35.24
C ALA A 72 -10.68 3.95 -36.19
N ALA A 73 -9.76 3.04 -36.46
CA ALA A 73 -8.71 3.30 -37.44
C ALA A 73 -9.36 3.58 -38.82
N ALA A 74 -8.93 4.65 -39.48
CA ALA A 74 -9.30 4.89 -40.85
C ALA A 74 -8.74 3.77 -41.73
N ASP A 75 -9.38 3.52 -42.89
CA ASP A 75 -8.85 2.55 -43.84
C ASP A 75 -7.40 2.88 -44.20
N PRO A 76 -6.50 1.87 -44.23
CA PRO A 76 -5.11 2.09 -44.56
C PRO A 76 -4.94 2.65 -45.94
N ARG A 77 -4.08 3.66 -46.11
CA ARG A 77 -3.75 4.26 -47.38
C ARG A 77 -2.31 3.91 -47.76
N PRO A 78 -2.03 3.69 -49.05
CA PRO A 78 -0.69 3.39 -49.53
C PRO A 78 0.24 4.62 -49.41
N LEU A 79 1.48 4.38 -48.96
CA LEU A 79 2.59 5.32 -48.96
C LEU A 79 3.85 4.58 -49.38
N GLY A 80 4.06 4.43 -50.70
CA GLY A 80 5.06 3.53 -51.28
C GLY A 80 4.74 2.08 -50.90
N ASP A 81 5.72 1.39 -50.34
CA ASP A 81 5.57 -0.01 -49.86
C ASP A 81 4.90 -0.11 -48.46
N TRP A 82 4.56 1.03 -47.87
CA TRP A 82 3.92 1.11 -46.55
C TRP A 82 2.42 1.41 -46.71
N LEU A 83 1.67 0.90 -45.76
CA LEU A 83 0.29 1.32 -45.50
C LEU A 83 0.31 2.23 -44.27
N TYR A 84 -0.37 3.37 -44.34
CA TYR A 84 -0.49 4.26 -43.18
C TYR A 84 -1.93 4.48 -42.79
N THR A 85 -2.14 4.56 -41.48
CA THR A 85 -3.35 5.09 -40.88
C THR A 85 -2.96 6.15 -39.85
N GLY A 86 -3.85 7.09 -39.58
CA GLY A 86 -3.57 8.11 -38.57
C GLY A 86 -4.83 8.83 -38.12
N THR A 87 -4.80 9.28 -36.88
CA THR A 87 -5.83 10.12 -36.28
C THR A 87 -5.18 11.33 -35.66
N LEU A 88 -5.81 12.49 -35.79
CA LEU A 88 -5.41 13.73 -35.15
C LEU A 88 -6.62 14.32 -34.45
N ASN A 89 -6.50 14.52 -33.14
CA ASN A 89 -7.56 15.09 -32.29
C ASN A 89 -7.17 16.48 -31.82
N LEU A 90 -7.95 17.48 -32.24
CA LEU A 90 -7.83 18.86 -31.78
C LEU A 90 -8.99 19.17 -30.84
N GLY A 91 -8.67 19.72 -29.66
CA GLY A 91 -9.64 20.11 -28.69
C GLY A 91 -9.40 21.53 -28.14
N TYR A 92 -10.36 22.04 -27.42
CA TYR A 92 -10.23 23.26 -26.65
C TYR A 92 -10.74 23.03 -25.22
N VAL A 93 -9.89 23.31 -24.25
CA VAL A 93 -10.19 23.16 -22.83
C VAL A 93 -10.63 24.50 -22.27
N ARG A 94 -11.73 24.50 -21.55
CA ARG A 94 -12.21 25.64 -20.78
C ARG A 94 -12.64 25.15 -19.39
N PRO A 95 -11.73 25.16 -18.40
CA PRO A 95 -12.10 24.84 -17.02
C PRO A 95 -13.17 25.81 -16.51
N GLY A 96 -14.16 25.30 -15.79
CA GLY A 96 -15.15 26.10 -15.07
C GLY A 96 -14.89 26.02 -13.55
N GLY A 97 -15.50 26.95 -12.79
CA GLY A 97 -15.35 27.01 -11.33
C GLY A 97 -14.09 27.74 -10.85
N SER A 98 -13.87 27.74 -9.54
CA SER A 98 -12.66 28.29 -8.92
C SER A 98 -11.48 27.32 -8.98
N ALA A 99 -10.26 27.82 -8.84
CA ALA A 99 -9.07 26.95 -8.77
C ALA A 99 -9.15 25.95 -7.62
N LEU A 100 -9.77 26.33 -6.50
CA LEU A 100 -9.98 25.46 -5.34
C LEU A 100 -10.97 24.31 -5.66
N GLU A 101 -12.10 24.64 -6.27
CA GLU A 101 -13.11 23.64 -6.67
C GLU A 101 -12.57 22.68 -7.74
N ASN A 102 -11.68 23.19 -8.58
CA ASN A 102 -11.08 22.41 -9.65
C ASN A 102 -9.90 21.55 -9.19
N THR A 103 -9.33 21.76 -8.00
CA THR A 103 -8.14 21.05 -7.53
C THR A 103 -8.35 19.53 -7.51
N LEU A 104 -9.52 19.05 -7.08
CA LEU A 104 -9.83 17.62 -7.09
C LEU A 104 -9.92 17.04 -8.52
N TRP A 105 -10.41 17.81 -9.47
CA TRP A 105 -10.52 17.40 -10.88
C TRP A 105 -9.20 17.52 -11.62
N GLN A 106 -8.38 18.49 -11.25
CA GLN A 106 -7.11 18.78 -11.91
C GLN A 106 -5.92 18.10 -11.27
N ARG A 107 -6.12 17.35 -10.21
CA ARG A 107 -5.04 16.74 -9.43
C ARG A 107 -3.97 16.06 -10.28
N TYR A 108 -4.38 15.39 -11.35
CA TYR A 108 -3.48 14.66 -12.25
C TYR A 108 -3.55 15.16 -13.69
N SER A 109 -4.24 16.26 -13.95
CA SER A 109 -4.45 16.74 -15.31
C SER A 109 -3.91 18.14 -15.54
N ASP A 110 -3.90 18.96 -14.50
CA ASP A 110 -3.54 20.37 -14.52
C ASP A 110 -4.04 21.12 -15.78
N TRP A 111 -5.36 21.02 -16.02
CA TRP A 111 -5.95 21.52 -17.23
C TRP A 111 -5.98 23.04 -17.24
N GLU A 112 -5.19 23.62 -18.10
CA GLU A 112 -5.21 25.04 -18.38
C GLU A 112 -6.21 25.36 -19.52
N ARG A 113 -6.62 26.62 -19.59
CA ARG A 113 -7.49 27.08 -20.67
C ARG A 113 -6.68 27.22 -21.94
N GLY A 114 -7.03 26.46 -22.99
CA GLY A 114 -6.32 26.55 -24.27
C GLY A 114 -6.72 25.50 -25.27
N PHE A 115 -6.03 25.51 -26.37
CA PHE A 115 -6.11 24.45 -27.39
C PHE A 115 -5.33 23.23 -26.89
N LEU A 116 -5.88 22.07 -27.12
CA LEU A 116 -5.33 20.79 -26.77
C LEU A 116 -5.13 19.97 -28.03
N LEU A 117 -3.94 19.48 -28.28
CA LEU A 117 -3.69 18.41 -29.22
C LEU A 117 -3.85 17.09 -28.43
N GLY A 118 -5.06 16.54 -28.51
CA GLY A 118 -5.43 15.31 -27.81
C GLY A 118 -4.87 14.09 -28.53
N LEU A 119 -5.44 12.99 -28.17
CA LEU A 119 -5.05 11.65 -28.55
C LEU A 119 -4.88 11.47 -30.05
N SER A 120 -3.65 11.43 -30.50
CA SER A 120 -3.26 11.34 -31.91
C SER A 120 -2.43 10.08 -32.13
N SER A 121 -2.60 9.44 -33.28
CA SER A 121 -1.83 8.24 -33.61
C SER A 121 -1.44 8.23 -35.09
N ILE A 122 -0.30 7.62 -35.38
CA ILE A 122 0.17 7.30 -36.72
C ILE A 122 0.67 5.86 -36.68
N THR A 123 0.11 5.02 -37.54
CA THR A 123 0.54 3.64 -37.74
C THR A 123 1.00 3.46 -39.15
N LEU A 124 2.19 2.94 -39.32
CA LEU A 124 2.80 2.54 -40.57
C LEU A 124 3.02 1.04 -40.56
N GLU A 125 2.58 0.33 -41.58
CA GLU A 125 2.75 -1.11 -41.71
C GLU A 125 3.28 -1.45 -43.09
N ARG A 126 4.22 -2.37 -43.17
CA ARG A 126 4.70 -2.93 -44.43
C ARG A 126 4.34 -4.41 -44.48
N PRO A 127 3.28 -4.79 -45.22
CA PRO A 127 2.76 -6.15 -45.21
C PRO A 127 3.74 -7.20 -45.74
N GLU A 128 4.66 -6.81 -46.64
CA GLU A 128 5.61 -7.76 -47.28
C GLU A 128 6.55 -8.44 -46.28
N ASP A 129 7.01 -7.74 -45.26
CA ASP A 129 7.96 -8.27 -44.31
C ASP A 129 7.49 -8.15 -42.84
N GLY A 130 6.27 -7.66 -42.64
CA GLY A 130 5.68 -7.48 -41.30
C GLY A 130 6.34 -6.40 -40.45
N SER A 131 7.02 -5.43 -41.11
CA SER A 131 7.56 -4.26 -40.38
C SER A 131 6.44 -3.29 -40.06
N TYR A 132 6.52 -2.68 -38.84
CA TYR A 132 5.54 -1.71 -38.39
C TYR A 132 6.15 -0.63 -37.52
N ILE A 133 5.50 0.55 -37.51
CA ILE A 133 5.76 1.67 -36.61
C ILE A 133 4.41 2.20 -36.15
N ASP A 134 4.17 2.22 -34.84
CA ASP A 134 2.98 2.79 -34.23
C ASP A 134 3.44 3.89 -33.25
N LEU A 135 3.12 5.14 -33.57
CA LEU A 135 3.41 6.31 -32.76
C LEU A 135 2.09 6.88 -32.23
N ARG A 136 2.03 7.11 -30.95
CA ARG A 136 0.89 7.71 -30.26
C ARG A 136 1.32 8.84 -29.38
N GLY A 137 0.49 9.87 -29.32
CA GLY A 137 0.67 10.99 -28.40
C GLY A 137 -0.67 11.47 -27.89
N ASP A 138 -0.69 11.94 -26.65
CA ASP A 138 -1.84 12.57 -26.03
C ASP A 138 -1.39 13.80 -25.28
N ARG A 139 -2.19 14.88 -25.36
CA ARG A 139 -1.91 16.16 -24.70
C ARG A 139 -0.52 16.70 -25.02
N ILE A 140 -0.17 16.66 -26.26
CA ILE A 140 1.14 17.08 -26.77
C ILE A 140 1.37 18.56 -26.42
N SER A 141 2.48 18.84 -25.74
CA SER A 141 2.87 20.16 -25.22
C SER A 141 2.05 20.68 -24.04
N ASP A 142 1.31 19.81 -23.32
CA ASP A 142 0.63 20.12 -22.07
C ASP A 142 1.41 19.48 -20.90
N ASP A 143 1.23 19.94 -19.67
CA ASP A 143 1.90 19.41 -18.47
C ASP A 143 1.51 17.96 -18.13
N ASN A 144 0.53 17.40 -18.82
CA ASN A 144 0.12 16.00 -18.72
C ASN A 144 0.24 15.32 -20.08
N GLN A 145 1.44 15.29 -20.63
CA GLN A 145 1.72 14.77 -21.95
C GLN A 145 2.12 13.29 -21.92
N PHE A 146 1.82 12.61 -23.03
CA PHE A 146 2.16 11.21 -23.20
C PHE A 146 2.57 10.92 -24.64
N TYR A 147 3.67 10.17 -24.78
CA TYR A 147 4.14 9.68 -26.07
C TYR A 147 4.47 8.19 -25.95
N LYS A 148 4.14 7.42 -26.98
CA LYS A 148 4.50 6.01 -27.09
C LYS A 148 4.88 5.66 -28.52
N LEU A 149 6.00 4.97 -28.65
CA LEU A 149 6.48 4.38 -29.89
C LEU A 149 6.49 2.85 -29.74
N ASN A 150 5.87 2.15 -30.68
CA ASN A 150 6.09 0.74 -30.92
C ASN A 150 6.61 0.58 -32.34
N ALA A 151 7.74 -0.07 -32.51
CA ALA A 151 8.30 -0.33 -33.82
C ALA A 151 8.91 -1.73 -33.86
N GLY A 152 8.86 -2.39 -35.00
CA GLY A 152 9.44 -3.72 -35.09
C GLY A 152 9.20 -4.41 -36.41
N GLN A 153 9.59 -5.67 -36.42
CA GLN A 153 9.31 -6.62 -37.48
C GLN A 153 8.68 -7.88 -36.85
N ALA A 154 7.52 -8.24 -37.32
CA ALA A 154 6.77 -9.38 -36.82
C ALA A 154 7.64 -10.65 -36.75
N GLY A 155 7.66 -11.32 -35.59
CA GLY A 155 8.43 -12.55 -35.38
C GLY A 155 9.96 -12.37 -35.25
N ARG A 156 10.49 -11.14 -35.34
CA ARG A 156 11.94 -10.89 -35.26
C ARG A 156 12.34 -9.99 -34.10
N PHE A 157 11.76 -8.80 -34.02
CA PHE A 157 12.03 -7.89 -32.90
C PHE A 157 10.90 -6.88 -32.72
N ARG A 158 10.81 -6.34 -31.51
CA ARG A 158 9.91 -5.24 -31.12
C ARG A 158 10.68 -4.26 -30.24
N VAL A 159 10.62 -3.00 -30.58
CA VAL A 159 11.11 -1.87 -29.78
C VAL A 159 9.92 -1.09 -29.27
N GLU A 160 9.92 -0.78 -27.98
CA GLU A 160 8.93 0.08 -27.34
C GLU A 160 9.64 1.22 -26.65
N ALA A 161 9.14 2.45 -26.82
CA ALA A 161 9.60 3.60 -26.07
C ALA A 161 8.39 4.41 -25.60
N PHE A 162 8.48 5.01 -24.43
CA PHE A 162 7.45 5.92 -23.97
C PHE A 162 8.05 7.06 -23.13
N TYR A 163 7.33 8.17 -23.13
CA TYR A 163 7.52 9.29 -22.22
C TYR A 163 6.15 9.70 -21.69
N ARG A 164 6.07 9.98 -20.40
CA ARG A 164 4.87 10.47 -19.73
C ARG A 164 5.24 11.47 -18.66
N GLU A 165 4.57 12.60 -18.70
CA GLU A 165 4.58 13.62 -17.67
C GLU A 165 3.20 13.64 -16.98
N LEU A 166 3.20 13.74 -15.66
CA LEU A 166 1.98 13.74 -14.86
C LEU A 166 2.14 14.69 -13.67
N PRO A 167 1.46 15.83 -13.66
CA PRO A 167 1.40 16.69 -12.49
C PRO A 167 0.57 16.03 -11.38
N ASN A 168 0.93 16.27 -10.14
CA ASN A 168 0.13 15.92 -8.97
C ASN A 168 -0.09 17.17 -8.12
N VAL A 169 -1.17 17.87 -8.38
CA VAL A 169 -1.56 19.07 -7.65
C VAL A 169 -2.22 18.67 -6.34
N ILE A 170 -1.56 18.96 -5.21
CA ILE A 170 -2.08 18.63 -3.89
C ILE A 170 -2.99 19.76 -3.38
N THR A 171 -2.55 21.00 -3.55
CA THR A 171 -3.34 22.18 -3.21
C THR A 171 -3.02 23.36 -4.12
N ALA A 172 -4.03 24.14 -4.46
CA ALA A 172 -3.90 25.32 -5.31
C ALA A 172 -3.93 26.65 -4.50
N ASN A 173 -4.12 26.60 -3.20
CA ASN A 173 -4.33 27.79 -2.36
C ASN A 173 -3.42 27.83 -1.12
N ALA A 174 -2.30 27.14 -1.15
CA ALA A 174 -1.35 27.15 -0.05
C ALA A 174 -0.79 28.58 0.17
N ARG A 175 -0.60 28.93 1.43
CA ARG A 175 0.11 30.13 1.84
C ARG A 175 1.22 29.71 2.78
N SER A 176 2.47 30.03 2.44
CA SER A 176 3.63 29.57 3.20
C SER A 176 4.31 30.76 3.90
N ILE A 177 4.72 30.51 5.13
CA ILE A 177 5.60 31.41 5.89
C ILE A 177 7.07 31.20 5.57
N TRP A 178 7.39 30.19 4.77
CA TRP A 178 8.76 29.86 4.35
C TRP A 178 9.01 30.23 2.90
N ASP A 179 10.25 30.60 2.63
CA ASP A 179 10.88 30.62 1.31
C ASP A 179 11.69 29.34 1.11
N GLY A 180 12.11 29.05 -0.13
CA GLY A 180 12.87 27.85 -0.46
C GLY A 180 12.00 26.59 -0.73
N ILE A 181 10.72 26.76 -1.04
CA ILE A 181 9.82 25.63 -1.36
C ILE A 181 10.37 24.80 -2.52
N GLY A 182 10.40 23.49 -2.34
CA GLY A 182 10.99 22.53 -3.30
C GLY A 182 12.49 22.33 -3.12
N THR A 183 13.12 23.00 -2.16
CA THR A 183 14.51 22.79 -1.78
C THR A 183 14.65 22.09 -0.42
N SER A 184 15.84 21.64 -0.08
CA SER A 184 16.12 21.02 1.22
C SER A 184 16.28 22.02 2.38
N ASN A 185 16.10 23.30 2.16
CA ASN A 185 16.22 24.33 3.19
C ASN A 185 15.08 25.34 3.12
N LEU A 186 14.28 25.39 4.17
CA LEU A 186 13.15 26.31 4.30
C LEU A 186 13.52 27.42 5.28
N THR A 187 13.61 28.66 4.80
CA THR A 187 13.89 29.84 5.62
C THR A 187 12.61 30.63 5.86
N LEU A 188 12.46 31.17 7.05
CA LEU A 188 11.31 32.08 7.33
C LEU A 188 11.40 33.34 6.50
N LYS A 189 10.25 33.89 6.13
CA LYS A 189 10.18 35.20 5.48
C LYS A 189 10.73 36.31 6.38
N ASP A 190 11.36 37.30 5.79
CA ASP A 190 12.16 38.37 6.46
C ASP A 190 11.48 39.06 7.65
N SER A 191 10.15 39.02 7.76
CA SER A 191 9.40 39.63 8.87
C SER A 191 9.27 38.74 10.10
N LEU A 192 9.74 37.48 10.03
CA LEU A 192 9.71 36.52 11.13
C LEU A 192 11.11 36.28 11.68
N VAL A 193 11.16 36.10 12.99
CA VAL A 193 12.42 35.85 13.71
C VAL A 193 12.42 34.37 14.11
N PRO A 194 13.42 33.58 13.67
CA PRO A 194 13.51 32.18 14.07
C PRO A 194 13.55 32.01 15.60
N GLY A 195 12.63 31.21 16.13
CA GLY A 195 12.50 30.96 17.56
C GLY A 195 11.94 32.12 18.39
N GLY A 196 11.67 33.28 17.77
CA GLY A 196 11.27 34.51 18.50
C GLY A 196 10.01 35.21 17.97
N SER A 197 9.30 34.63 17.02
CA SER A 197 8.07 35.18 16.46
C SER A 197 6.87 34.93 17.37
N THR A 198 5.87 35.83 17.33
CA THR A 198 4.59 35.60 18.01
C THR A 198 3.56 34.93 17.10
N PRO A 199 2.53 34.26 17.64
CA PRO A 199 1.45 33.71 16.86
C PRO A 199 0.76 34.73 15.94
N GLU A 200 0.60 35.96 16.40
CA GLU A 200 -0.02 37.05 15.65
C GLU A 200 0.85 37.47 14.44
N GLN A 201 2.17 37.51 14.63
CA GLN A 201 3.12 37.79 13.54
C GLN A 201 3.06 36.68 12.48
N VAL A 202 3.07 35.41 12.92
CA VAL A 202 2.97 34.26 12.01
C VAL A 202 1.64 34.28 11.25
N ALA A 203 0.53 34.55 11.93
CA ALA A 203 -0.79 34.67 11.31
C ALA A 203 -0.83 35.79 10.28
N ALA A 204 -0.26 36.96 10.60
CA ALA A 204 -0.21 38.10 9.70
C ALA A 204 0.63 37.82 8.45
N VAL A 205 1.80 37.18 8.59
CA VAL A 205 2.65 36.81 7.47
C VAL A 205 1.99 35.73 6.60
N SER A 206 1.38 34.74 7.22
CA SER A 206 0.63 33.72 6.49
C SER A 206 -0.54 34.30 5.69
N ALA A 207 -1.30 35.23 6.29
CA ALA A 207 -2.41 35.92 5.61
C ALA A 207 -1.94 36.78 4.43
N ALA A 208 -0.79 37.45 4.57
CA ALA A 208 -0.19 38.30 3.54
C ALA A 208 0.57 37.51 2.45
N ALA A 209 0.96 36.29 2.73
CA ALA A 209 1.71 35.45 1.78
C ALA A 209 0.93 35.24 0.48
N PRO A 210 1.60 35.26 -0.68
CA PRO A 210 0.95 34.95 -1.95
C PRO A 210 0.39 33.52 -1.94
N VAL A 211 -0.75 33.37 -2.59
CA VAL A 211 -1.32 32.03 -2.85
C VAL A 211 -0.41 31.33 -3.85
N GLN A 212 -0.07 30.09 -3.53
CA GLN A 212 0.75 29.27 -4.39
C GLN A 212 0.24 27.84 -4.45
N ARG A 213 0.64 27.15 -5.50
CA ARG A 213 0.32 25.76 -5.73
C ARG A 213 1.40 24.89 -5.10
N LEU A 214 1.02 23.87 -4.32
CA LEU A 214 1.92 22.80 -3.92
C LEU A 214 1.62 21.57 -4.77
N GLN A 215 2.58 21.23 -5.59
CA GLN A 215 2.49 20.13 -6.55
C GLN A 215 3.86 19.50 -6.74
N PHE A 216 3.87 18.30 -7.25
CA PHE A 216 5.05 17.71 -7.85
C PHE A 216 4.70 17.13 -9.21
N THR A 217 5.66 17.17 -10.11
CA THR A 217 5.58 16.55 -11.43
C THR A 217 6.28 15.19 -11.38
N ARG A 218 5.65 14.20 -11.99
CA ARG A 218 6.20 12.88 -12.21
C ARG A 218 6.46 12.70 -13.69
N GLU A 219 7.73 12.56 -14.04
CA GLU A 219 8.19 12.27 -15.39
C GLU A 219 8.61 10.81 -15.45
N ARG A 220 8.07 10.08 -16.41
CA ARG A 220 8.38 8.67 -16.60
C ARG A 220 8.71 8.40 -18.06
N GLU A 221 9.88 7.82 -18.27
CA GLU A 221 10.35 7.44 -19.61
C GLU A 221 10.87 6.01 -19.61
N GLY A 222 10.85 5.36 -20.77
CA GLY A 222 11.34 4.01 -20.85
C GLY A 222 11.59 3.53 -22.25
N LEU A 223 12.46 2.53 -22.33
CA LEU A 223 12.84 1.84 -23.55
C LEU A 223 12.79 0.33 -23.34
N GLY A 224 12.14 -0.39 -24.25
CA GLY A 224 12.04 -1.85 -24.25
C GLY A 224 12.45 -2.45 -25.58
N LEU A 225 13.10 -3.59 -25.52
CA LEU A 225 13.45 -4.41 -26.67
C LEU A 225 13.01 -5.86 -26.40
N THR A 226 12.22 -6.41 -27.31
CA THR A 226 11.97 -7.85 -27.39
C THR A 226 12.59 -8.37 -28.67
N TYR A 227 13.40 -9.42 -28.56
CA TYR A 227 14.04 -10.07 -29.70
C TYR A 227 13.67 -11.57 -29.74
N TYR A 228 13.25 -12.04 -30.90
CA TYR A 228 12.89 -13.44 -31.14
C TYR A 228 14.02 -14.12 -31.90
N PHE A 229 14.77 -14.98 -31.22
CA PHE A 229 15.86 -15.77 -31.84
C PHE A 229 15.33 -16.78 -32.82
N ASN A 230 14.18 -17.36 -32.46
CA ASN A 230 13.42 -18.33 -33.23
C ASN A 230 11.98 -18.42 -32.64
N PRO A 231 11.08 -19.24 -33.21
CA PRO A 231 9.70 -19.35 -32.69
C PRO A 231 9.56 -19.80 -31.23
N THR A 232 10.61 -20.39 -30.66
CA THR A 232 10.58 -20.92 -29.29
C THR A 232 11.39 -20.09 -28.29
N TRP A 233 12.32 -19.25 -28.76
CA TRP A 233 13.20 -18.49 -27.89
C TRP A 233 13.08 -16.99 -28.13
N SER A 234 12.90 -16.25 -27.04
CA SER A 234 12.89 -14.77 -27.06
C SER A 234 13.62 -14.20 -25.85
N ALA A 235 14.18 -13.02 -26.03
CA ALA A 235 14.71 -12.19 -24.96
C ALA A 235 13.97 -10.86 -24.89
N LEU A 236 13.79 -10.37 -23.69
CA LEU A 236 13.19 -9.08 -23.38
C LEU A 236 14.15 -8.28 -22.49
N VAL A 237 14.34 -7.01 -22.80
CA VAL A 237 15.01 -6.05 -21.91
C VAL A 237 14.23 -4.76 -21.91
N ASN A 238 13.83 -4.31 -20.72
CA ASN A 238 13.14 -3.04 -20.51
C ASN A 238 13.89 -2.22 -19.46
N ILE A 239 14.06 -0.94 -19.70
CA ILE A 239 14.57 0.04 -18.77
C ILE A 239 13.59 1.21 -18.70
N ALA A 240 13.31 1.69 -17.50
CA ALA A 240 12.49 2.88 -17.28
C ALA A 240 13.08 3.73 -16.16
N ASN A 241 12.96 5.04 -16.30
CA ASN A 241 13.24 6.02 -15.27
C ASN A 241 11.93 6.70 -14.85
N ASP A 242 11.81 7.03 -13.57
CA ASP A 242 10.64 7.67 -12.94
C ASP A 242 11.16 8.77 -12.01
N ASP A 243 11.13 10.02 -12.48
CA ASP A 243 11.58 11.20 -11.73
C ASP A 243 10.38 11.91 -11.10
N ARG A 244 10.56 12.37 -9.85
CA ARG A 244 9.57 13.21 -9.17
C ARG A 244 10.23 14.47 -8.63
N LYS A 245 9.66 15.65 -8.95
CA LYS A 245 10.18 16.94 -8.52
C LYS A 245 9.06 17.89 -8.11
N GLY A 246 9.25 18.62 -7.00
CA GLY A 246 8.30 19.59 -6.51
C GLY A 246 8.21 19.66 -4.99
N ALA A 247 7.00 19.93 -4.48
CA ALA A 247 6.72 19.97 -3.05
C ALA A 247 5.30 19.53 -2.73
N ARG A 248 5.11 19.00 -1.51
CA ARG A 248 3.79 18.67 -0.97
C ARG A 248 3.64 19.16 0.47
N PRO A 249 2.41 19.39 0.95
CA PRO A 249 2.18 19.62 2.36
C PRO A 249 2.64 18.40 3.19
N TYR A 250 3.26 18.67 4.31
CA TYR A 250 3.66 17.65 5.27
C TYR A 250 3.47 18.19 6.68
N GLY A 251 2.54 17.61 7.41
CA GLY A 251 2.31 17.90 8.82
C GLY A 251 3.10 16.94 9.70
N GLY A 252 3.69 17.45 10.75
CA GLY A 252 4.40 16.65 11.73
C GLY A 252 4.47 17.35 13.08
N PRO A 253 4.75 16.59 14.14
CA PRO A 253 5.01 17.17 15.44
C PRO A 253 6.29 18.00 15.33
N PHE A 254 6.17 19.22 15.78
CA PHE A 254 7.30 20.13 15.86
C PHE A 254 8.08 19.88 17.14
N PHE A 255 7.34 19.69 18.21
CA PHE A 255 7.84 19.33 19.51
C PHE A 255 6.73 18.64 20.29
N PHE A 256 7.09 17.66 21.03
CA PHE A 256 6.16 16.93 21.86
C PHE A 256 6.64 16.94 23.31
N ASN A 257 6.16 17.89 24.10
CA ASN A 257 6.32 17.87 25.53
C ASN A 257 5.16 18.57 26.24
N TYR A 258 4.86 18.13 27.44
CA TYR A 258 3.87 18.75 28.30
C TYR A 258 4.56 19.79 29.20
N PRO A 259 4.02 20.99 29.40
CA PRO A 259 2.79 21.54 28.78
C PRO A 259 3.03 21.98 27.34
N PHE A 260 2.07 21.74 26.48
CA PHE A 260 2.11 22.24 25.10
C PHE A 260 2.26 23.77 25.13
N PRO A 261 3.11 24.35 24.31
CA PRO A 261 3.10 25.76 24.10
C PRO A 261 1.71 26.19 23.60
N ALA A 262 1.22 27.33 24.07
CA ALA A 262 -0.11 27.85 23.75
C ALA A 262 -0.37 28.02 22.24
N ASN A 263 0.69 28.02 21.42
CA ASN A 263 0.69 28.12 19.97
C ASN A 263 0.72 26.77 19.23
N GLY A 264 0.63 25.65 19.95
CA GLY A 264 0.59 24.32 19.37
C GLY A 264 1.97 23.72 19.05
N GLY A 265 2.05 22.41 19.06
CA GLY A 265 3.28 21.65 18.80
C GLY A 265 3.33 21.01 17.40
N VAL A 266 2.52 21.49 16.45
CA VAL A 266 2.43 20.93 15.09
C VAL A 266 2.62 22.03 14.06
N LEU A 267 3.45 21.76 13.07
CA LEU A 267 3.61 22.62 11.88
C LEU A 267 3.33 21.83 10.62
N GLU A 268 2.77 22.51 9.63
CA GLU A 268 2.65 22.01 8.27
C GLU A 268 3.70 22.71 7.40
N THR A 269 4.64 21.92 6.87
CA THR A 269 5.74 22.42 6.05
C THR A 269 5.59 21.99 4.58
N PRO A 270 6.08 22.77 3.62
CA PRO A 270 6.13 22.36 2.21
C PRO A 270 7.32 21.40 1.99
N ARG A 271 7.13 20.12 2.27
CA ARG A 271 8.14 19.07 2.12
C ARG A 271 8.61 18.97 0.65
N PRO A 272 9.92 19.04 0.38
CA PRO A 272 10.44 18.89 -0.96
C PRO A 272 10.32 17.45 -1.46
N ILE A 273 10.20 17.32 -2.77
CA ILE A 273 10.26 16.06 -3.51
C ILE A 273 11.31 16.23 -4.60
N ASN A 274 12.32 15.39 -4.61
CA ASN A 274 13.35 15.34 -5.64
C ASN A 274 13.98 13.95 -5.61
N ASP A 275 13.37 13.02 -6.32
CA ASP A 275 13.82 11.64 -6.34
C ASP A 275 13.66 11.00 -7.71
N SER A 276 14.40 9.93 -7.94
CA SER A 276 14.33 9.13 -9.15
C SER A 276 14.34 7.63 -8.84
N THR A 277 13.70 6.85 -9.72
CA THR A 277 13.74 5.39 -9.67
C THR A 277 14.04 4.84 -11.05
N VAL A 278 15.22 4.24 -11.20
CA VAL A 278 15.54 3.46 -12.40
C VAL A 278 15.10 2.02 -12.20
N SER A 279 14.33 1.51 -13.15
CA SER A 279 13.84 0.15 -13.16
C SER A 279 14.39 -0.62 -14.36
N LEU A 280 14.90 -1.84 -14.14
CA LEU A 280 15.40 -2.72 -15.18
C LEU A 280 14.68 -4.07 -15.11
N ASN A 281 14.21 -4.56 -16.26
CA ASN A 281 13.64 -5.89 -16.37
C ASN A 281 14.24 -6.59 -17.60
N ALA A 282 14.81 -7.79 -17.38
CA ALA A 282 15.34 -8.62 -18.45
C ALA A 282 14.77 -10.05 -18.31
N ALA A 283 14.32 -10.64 -19.41
CA ALA A 283 13.80 -11.98 -19.41
C ALA A 283 14.31 -12.76 -20.64
N LEU A 284 14.67 -14.01 -20.39
CA LEU A 284 14.93 -14.99 -21.43
C LEU A 284 13.88 -16.09 -21.34
N ARG A 285 13.11 -16.29 -22.39
CA ARG A 285 12.04 -17.28 -22.46
C ARG A 285 12.33 -18.27 -23.58
N GLY A 286 12.11 -19.54 -23.31
CA GLY A 286 12.30 -20.53 -24.34
C GLY A 286 11.79 -21.92 -23.99
N GLY A 287 11.98 -22.83 -24.95
CA GLY A 287 11.62 -24.21 -24.78
C GLY A 287 12.61 -25.15 -25.46
N PHE A 288 12.85 -26.30 -24.82
CA PHE A 288 13.65 -27.36 -25.37
C PHE A 288 12.97 -28.70 -25.06
N SER A 289 12.72 -29.50 -26.08
CA SER A 289 11.97 -30.77 -25.95
C SER A 289 10.59 -30.51 -25.29
N SER A 290 10.29 -31.14 -24.17
CA SER A 290 9.04 -30.98 -23.41
C SER A 290 9.10 -29.93 -22.31
N TRP A 291 10.24 -29.24 -22.17
CA TRP A 291 10.43 -28.19 -21.14
C TRP A 291 10.20 -26.78 -21.68
N ARG A 292 9.62 -25.96 -20.86
CA ARG A 292 9.56 -24.49 -21.01
C ARG A 292 10.42 -23.89 -19.92
N THR A 293 11.16 -22.84 -20.24
CA THR A 293 12.00 -22.13 -19.29
C THR A 293 11.83 -20.62 -19.41
N GLU A 294 11.85 -19.95 -18.28
CA GLU A 294 11.92 -18.51 -18.21
C GLU A 294 12.91 -18.13 -17.11
N VAL A 295 13.88 -17.27 -17.45
CA VAL A 295 14.76 -16.60 -16.50
C VAL A 295 14.41 -15.14 -16.55
N THR A 296 14.12 -14.54 -15.41
CA THR A 296 13.78 -13.12 -15.28
C THR A 296 14.68 -12.47 -14.25
N TYR A 297 15.26 -11.33 -14.62
CA TYR A 297 15.91 -10.42 -13.69
C TYR A 297 15.10 -9.13 -13.61
N SER A 298 14.89 -8.60 -12.39
CA SER A 298 14.32 -7.29 -12.15
C SER A 298 15.19 -6.51 -11.17
N GLY A 299 15.48 -5.26 -11.51
CA GLY A 299 16.21 -4.32 -10.67
C GLY A 299 15.40 -3.05 -10.47
N SER A 300 15.51 -2.44 -9.28
CA SER A 300 14.93 -1.13 -8.97
C SER A 300 15.94 -0.36 -8.13
N PHE A 301 16.28 0.85 -8.57
CA PHE A 301 17.31 1.69 -7.99
C PHE A 301 16.71 3.06 -7.69
N TYR A 302 16.31 3.23 -6.43
CA TYR A 302 15.76 4.49 -5.95
C TYR A 302 16.89 5.39 -5.46
N ARG A 303 16.84 6.66 -5.84
CA ARG A 303 17.79 7.71 -5.42
C ARG A 303 17.02 8.94 -4.98
N SER A 304 17.33 9.43 -3.79
CA SER A 304 16.81 10.70 -3.27
C SER A 304 17.81 11.82 -3.53
N GLY A 305 17.35 12.93 -4.06
CA GLY A 305 18.18 14.14 -4.22
C GLY A 305 18.49 14.83 -2.90
N TYR A 306 17.79 14.47 -1.82
CA TYR A 306 17.95 15.01 -0.49
C TYR A 306 17.90 13.92 0.57
N THR A 307 18.86 13.90 1.49
CA THR A 307 18.84 13.00 2.66
C THR A 307 17.81 13.46 3.71
N GLY A 308 17.56 14.76 3.77
CA GLY A 308 16.58 15.39 4.64
C GLY A 308 16.32 16.82 4.21
N TYR A 309 15.48 17.52 4.93
CA TYR A 309 15.32 18.96 4.77
C TYR A 309 15.21 19.66 6.12
N ASP A 310 15.81 20.83 6.17
CA ASP A 310 15.83 21.71 7.32
C ASP A 310 14.78 22.82 7.17
N TYR A 311 14.20 23.26 8.26
CA TYR A 311 13.28 24.39 8.28
C TYR A 311 13.50 25.25 9.51
N GLN A 312 13.45 26.56 9.34
CA GLN A 312 13.45 27.48 10.45
C GLN A 312 12.11 27.45 11.18
N THR A 313 12.16 27.46 12.49
CA THR A 313 10.98 27.45 13.35
C THR A 313 10.60 28.87 13.76
N PRO A 314 9.34 29.30 13.62
CA PRO A 314 8.93 30.65 14.01
C PRO A 314 8.88 30.82 15.53
N PHE A 315 8.66 29.72 16.28
CA PHE A 315 8.50 29.74 17.72
C PHE A 315 9.67 29.05 18.42
N SER A 316 10.02 29.52 19.62
CA SER A 316 10.80 28.71 20.55
C SER A 316 9.92 27.61 21.12
N LEU A 317 10.43 26.38 21.13
CA LEU A 317 9.66 25.21 21.51
C LEU A 317 9.44 25.03 22.98
N TYR A 318 10.29 25.66 23.81
CA TYR A 318 10.08 25.65 25.24
C TYR A 318 9.47 26.96 25.67
N PRO A 319 8.27 26.96 26.28
CA PRO A 319 7.83 28.11 27.05
C PRO A 319 8.88 28.34 28.15
N VAL A 320 9.10 29.59 28.50
CA VAL A 320 9.93 29.94 29.66
C VAL A 320 9.19 29.45 30.89
N ILE A 321 9.44 28.20 31.27
CA ILE A 321 9.04 27.67 32.58
C ILE A 321 10.11 28.17 33.55
N PRO A 322 9.76 28.77 34.67
CA PRO A 322 10.75 29.13 35.67
C PRO A 322 11.57 27.92 36.08
N GLY A 323 12.90 27.99 35.89
CA GLY A 323 13.81 26.88 36.12
C GLY A 323 14.10 25.99 34.90
N ALA A 324 13.45 26.20 33.75
CA ALA A 324 13.83 25.53 32.52
C ALA A 324 15.01 26.21 31.86
N VAL A 325 16.02 25.43 31.51
CA VAL A 325 17.09 25.87 30.60
C VAL A 325 16.64 25.53 29.18
N SER A 326 16.32 26.55 28.39
CA SER A 326 15.98 26.33 27.01
C SER A 326 16.83 27.26 26.13
N ALA A 327 17.64 26.66 25.29
CA ALA A 327 18.10 27.38 24.10
C ALA A 327 16.92 27.51 23.12
N PRO A 328 16.76 28.64 22.44
CA PRO A 328 15.71 28.75 21.42
C PRO A 328 15.98 27.72 20.33
N LEU A 329 15.02 26.83 20.10
CA LEU A 329 15.08 25.94 18.97
C LEU A 329 14.71 26.74 17.71
N THR A 330 15.68 27.02 16.89
CA THR A 330 15.50 27.90 15.72
C THR A 330 15.34 27.14 14.42
N THR A 331 15.66 25.83 14.44
CA THR A 331 15.58 24.95 13.26
C THR A 331 15.00 23.60 13.65
N GLY A 332 14.28 22.99 12.73
CA GLY A 332 13.87 21.59 12.77
C GLY A 332 14.35 20.86 11.52
N GLN A 333 14.35 19.54 11.57
CA GLN A 333 14.81 18.69 10.47
C GLN A 333 13.90 17.48 10.31
N PHE A 334 13.61 17.12 9.07
CA PHE A 334 13.00 15.84 8.74
C PHE A 334 13.92 15.04 7.83
N SER A 335 14.10 13.75 8.13
CA SER A 335 14.72 12.83 7.19
C SER A 335 13.79 12.54 6.02
N LEU A 336 14.36 12.27 4.86
CA LEU A 336 13.63 11.85 3.67
C LEU A 336 13.91 10.39 3.37
N GLU A 337 13.21 9.84 2.38
CA GLU A 337 13.37 8.46 1.97
C GLU A 337 14.80 8.20 1.52
N PRO A 338 15.46 7.17 2.10
CA PRO A 338 16.85 6.86 1.79
C PRO A 338 16.98 6.12 0.46
N ASP A 339 18.15 6.21 -0.13
CA ASP A 339 18.54 5.43 -1.31
C ASP A 339 18.40 3.94 -1.06
N ASN A 340 17.89 3.22 -2.05
CA ASN A 340 17.82 1.78 -1.97
C ASN A 340 18.00 1.11 -3.33
N ASP A 341 18.57 -0.09 -3.28
CA ASP A 341 18.77 -0.96 -4.42
C ASP A 341 18.01 -2.27 -4.20
N TYR A 342 17.29 -2.71 -5.23
CA TYR A 342 16.59 -3.97 -5.25
C TYR A 342 17.01 -4.79 -6.45
N HIS A 343 17.34 -6.06 -6.21
CA HIS A 343 17.67 -7.06 -7.20
C HIS A 343 16.81 -8.31 -7.01
N TYR A 344 16.24 -8.79 -8.07
CA TYR A 344 15.40 -10.00 -8.07
C TYR A 344 15.74 -10.88 -9.27
N LEU A 345 16.01 -12.17 -9.02
CA LEU A 345 16.24 -13.16 -10.03
C LEU A 345 15.23 -14.31 -9.86
N ARG A 346 14.59 -14.71 -10.95
CA ARG A 346 13.64 -15.83 -10.97
C ARG A 346 13.95 -16.77 -12.12
N LEU A 347 13.92 -18.07 -11.83
CA LEU A 347 13.92 -19.17 -12.78
C LEU A 347 12.58 -19.90 -12.70
N THR A 348 11.90 -20.06 -13.81
CA THR A 348 10.70 -20.89 -13.92
C THR A 348 10.93 -21.99 -14.95
N LEU A 349 10.67 -23.24 -14.56
CA LEU A 349 10.71 -24.41 -15.42
C LEU A 349 9.32 -25.05 -15.48
N GLY A 350 8.82 -25.30 -16.65
CA GLY A 350 7.53 -25.97 -16.88
C GLY A 350 7.69 -27.20 -17.76
N ARG A 351 6.99 -28.29 -17.44
CA ARG A 351 7.00 -29.51 -18.22
C ARG A 351 5.62 -30.09 -18.37
N LYS A 352 5.30 -30.50 -19.60
CA LYS A 352 4.12 -31.34 -19.85
C LYS A 352 4.42 -32.78 -19.42
N LEU A 353 3.51 -33.36 -18.68
CA LEU A 353 3.56 -34.73 -18.17
C LEU A 353 2.47 -35.57 -18.81
N PRO A 354 2.55 -36.94 -18.72
CA PRO A 354 1.45 -37.81 -19.10
C PRO A 354 0.13 -37.45 -18.38
N PHE A 355 -0.98 -37.90 -18.90
CA PHE A 355 -2.33 -37.68 -18.35
C PHE A 355 -2.72 -36.21 -18.31
N ASP A 356 -2.44 -35.47 -19.38
CA ASP A 356 -2.65 -34.03 -19.48
C ASP A 356 -2.03 -33.25 -18.30
N GLY A 357 -0.95 -33.83 -17.76
CA GLY A 357 -0.24 -33.29 -16.61
C GLY A 357 0.58 -32.03 -16.96
N ASP A 358 0.75 -31.17 -15.96
CA ASP A 358 1.64 -29.99 -16.02
C ASP A 358 2.40 -29.87 -14.70
N LEU A 359 3.72 -29.74 -14.80
CA LEU A 359 4.60 -29.43 -13.67
C LEU A 359 5.23 -28.07 -13.91
N ALA A 360 5.14 -27.20 -12.91
CA ALA A 360 5.84 -25.93 -12.87
C ALA A 360 6.71 -25.84 -11.61
N LEU A 361 7.98 -25.49 -11.80
CA LEU A 361 8.94 -25.25 -10.72
C LEU A 361 9.44 -23.81 -10.85
N THR A 362 9.42 -23.06 -9.76
CA THR A 362 9.95 -21.70 -9.70
C THR A 362 10.92 -21.58 -8.55
N ALA A 363 12.10 -21.05 -8.82
CA ALA A 363 13.06 -20.63 -7.80
C ALA A 363 13.34 -19.14 -7.99
N SER A 364 13.34 -18.38 -6.90
CA SER A 364 13.71 -16.97 -6.96
C SER A 364 14.48 -16.54 -5.73
N GLY A 365 15.27 -15.48 -5.92
CA GLY A 365 15.97 -14.78 -4.85
C GLY A 365 15.95 -13.29 -5.09
N SER A 366 15.88 -12.53 -4.02
CA SER A 366 16.00 -11.08 -4.08
C SER A 366 16.88 -10.55 -2.95
N ARG A 367 17.49 -9.40 -3.21
CA ARG A 367 18.18 -8.59 -2.23
C ARG A 367 17.72 -7.16 -2.35
N MET A 368 17.28 -6.60 -1.23
CA MET A 368 17.07 -5.17 -1.06
C MET A 368 18.12 -4.62 -0.12
N ARG A 369 18.78 -3.54 -0.49
CA ARG A 369 19.79 -2.89 0.32
C ARG A 369 19.52 -1.40 0.44
N GLN A 370 19.64 -0.90 1.66
CA GLN A 370 19.62 0.51 2.01
C GLN A 370 20.89 0.84 2.79
N ASN A 371 21.70 1.75 2.27
CA ASN A 371 22.96 2.12 2.89
C ASN A 371 23.22 3.62 2.79
N ASP A 372 22.21 4.41 3.12
CA ASP A 372 22.32 5.87 3.08
C ASP A 372 22.92 6.41 4.39
N ASN A 373 23.46 7.65 4.32
CA ASN A 373 23.96 8.34 5.47
C ASN A 373 22.83 8.75 6.40
N LEU A 374 23.06 8.61 7.69
CA LEU A 374 22.15 9.03 8.73
C LEU A 374 22.40 10.51 9.09
N LEU A 375 21.33 11.22 9.47
CA LEU A 375 21.39 12.60 9.94
C LEU A 375 21.80 12.65 11.41
N ALA A 376 22.26 13.82 11.87
CA ALA A 376 22.47 14.06 13.29
C ALA A 376 21.15 13.87 14.07
N PRO A 377 21.17 13.37 15.30
CA PRO A 377 19.96 13.10 16.08
C PRO A 377 19.07 14.32 16.32
N VAL A 378 19.66 15.49 16.46
CA VAL A 378 18.96 16.75 16.73
C VAL A 378 19.61 17.92 15.98
N THR A 379 18.90 19.03 15.90
CA THR A 379 19.37 20.30 15.29
C THR A 379 19.53 21.43 16.30
N CYS A 380 19.25 21.17 17.59
CA CYS A 380 19.30 22.19 18.63
C CYS A 380 20.73 22.73 18.90
N GLN A 381 20.81 23.87 19.52
CA GLN A 381 22.05 24.51 19.97
C GLN A 381 21.95 24.87 21.45
N GLY A 382 23.10 24.93 22.15
CA GLY A 382 23.16 25.19 23.57
C GLY A 382 22.67 24.01 24.41
N GLN A 383 22.11 24.27 25.57
CA GLN A 383 21.54 23.23 26.44
C GLN A 383 20.04 23.12 26.17
N PHE A 384 19.57 21.89 26.13
CA PHE A 384 18.18 21.55 25.83
C PHE A 384 17.61 20.59 26.88
N GLY A 385 16.41 20.88 27.36
CA GLY A 385 15.71 20.05 28.35
C GLY A 385 15.18 20.85 29.53
N ILE A 386 14.75 20.17 30.57
CA ILE A 386 14.24 20.76 31.81
C ILE A 386 15.25 20.51 32.90
N ASP A 387 15.80 21.56 33.48
CA ASP A 387 16.63 21.45 34.66
C ASP A 387 15.74 21.45 35.96
N LEU A 388 15.60 20.30 36.58
CA LEU A 388 14.88 20.14 37.83
C LEU A 388 15.78 20.34 39.06
N SER A 389 17.07 20.56 38.87
CA SER A 389 18.03 20.76 39.96
C SER A 389 17.64 21.87 40.98
N PRO A 390 17.01 23.02 40.56
CA PRO A 390 16.54 24.03 41.48
C PRO A 390 15.44 23.57 42.43
N THR A 391 14.74 22.50 42.13
CA THR A 391 13.70 21.94 43.02
C THR A 391 14.20 20.95 44.04
N GLY A 392 15.52 20.68 44.08
CA GLY A 392 16.14 19.67 44.94
C GLY A 392 15.87 18.23 44.44
N ALA A 393 15.23 18.06 43.29
CA ALA A 393 15.16 16.77 42.65
C ALA A 393 16.55 16.34 42.13
N PRO A 394 16.83 15.05 42.03
CA PRO A 394 18.06 14.58 41.35
C PRO A 394 18.20 15.19 39.98
N VAL A 395 19.43 15.43 39.54
CA VAL A 395 19.75 16.01 38.24
C VAL A 395 18.90 15.34 37.18
N ASN A 396 18.14 16.14 36.43
CA ASN A 396 17.23 15.63 35.43
C ASN A 396 18.02 14.97 34.29
N PRO A 397 17.85 13.67 34.02
CA PRO A 397 18.49 12.99 32.92
C PRO A 397 18.08 13.56 31.55
N TYR A 398 17.08 14.44 31.51
CA TYR A 398 16.56 15.06 30.30
C TYR A 398 17.26 16.35 29.89
N LEU A 399 18.19 16.87 30.73
CA LEU A 399 19.00 18.01 30.36
C LEU A 399 20.25 17.52 29.62
N PHE A 400 20.41 17.89 28.37
CA PHE A 400 21.58 17.54 27.58
C PHE A 400 22.16 18.75 26.84
N ASP A 401 23.48 18.70 26.60
CA ASP A 401 24.18 19.66 25.76
C ASP A 401 24.00 19.29 24.31
N CYS A 402 23.34 20.16 23.55
CA CYS A 402 23.09 19.97 22.13
C CYS A 402 24.35 19.72 21.31
N ALA A 403 25.52 20.21 21.74
CA ALA A 403 26.79 19.98 21.05
C ALA A 403 27.16 18.48 21.00
N ASN A 404 26.70 17.69 21.96
CA ASN A 404 26.91 16.24 21.97
C ASN A 404 25.87 15.47 21.13
N TRP A 405 24.89 16.14 20.52
CA TRP A 405 23.80 15.52 19.80
C TRP A 405 23.54 16.08 18.40
N ASN A 406 23.95 17.32 18.11
CA ASN A 406 23.75 17.97 16.81
C ASN A 406 24.86 17.64 15.77
N THR A 407 25.48 16.52 15.94
CA THR A 407 26.57 16.03 15.09
C THR A 407 26.39 14.57 14.73
N THR A 408 26.86 14.15 13.58
CA THR A 408 26.90 12.72 13.20
C THR A 408 27.86 11.89 14.04
N ASP A 409 28.74 12.50 14.82
CA ASP A 409 29.59 11.81 15.79
C ASP A 409 28.78 11.30 16.99
N ALA A 410 27.58 11.81 17.20
CA ALA A 410 26.61 11.30 18.17
C ALA A 410 25.94 9.98 17.73
N LEU A 411 26.16 9.53 16.50
CA LEU A 411 25.60 8.27 16.00
C LEU A 411 26.53 7.10 16.24
N SER A 412 26.01 5.98 16.74
CA SER A 412 26.76 4.72 16.89
C SER A 412 27.18 4.12 15.55
N ARG A 413 26.48 4.49 14.48
CA ARG A 413 26.85 4.19 13.08
C ARG A 413 26.42 5.32 12.17
N LYS A 414 27.17 5.58 11.10
CA LYS A 414 26.94 6.72 10.22
C LYS A 414 26.08 6.39 8.99
N THR A 415 25.88 5.11 8.71
CA THR A 415 25.07 4.63 7.59
C THR A 415 24.09 3.57 8.07
N ALA A 416 22.96 3.42 7.39
CA ALA A 416 21.94 2.46 7.75
C ALA A 416 22.41 1.01 7.58
N ASP A 417 23.03 0.68 6.44
CA ASP A 417 23.53 -0.65 6.05
C ASP A 417 22.52 -1.79 6.35
N LEU A 418 21.29 -1.60 5.91
CA LEU A 418 20.21 -2.55 6.07
C LEU A 418 20.05 -3.38 4.81
N THR A 419 19.85 -4.68 4.97
CA THR A 419 19.65 -5.61 3.86
C THR A 419 18.49 -6.54 4.17
N ILE A 420 17.65 -6.81 3.17
CA ILE A 420 16.63 -7.86 3.22
C ILE A 420 16.93 -8.84 2.09
N ASP A 421 17.24 -10.09 2.46
CA ASP A 421 17.40 -11.19 1.53
C ASP A 421 16.14 -12.03 1.52
N THR A 422 15.58 -12.30 0.35
CA THR A 422 14.42 -13.19 0.21
C THR A 422 14.76 -14.34 -0.73
N SER A 423 14.40 -15.55 -0.36
CA SER A 423 14.46 -16.73 -1.23
C SER A 423 13.10 -17.41 -1.28
N MET A 424 12.75 -17.96 -2.43
CA MET A 424 11.48 -18.67 -2.63
C MET A 424 11.68 -19.88 -3.55
N LEU A 425 11.08 -21.00 -3.15
CA LEU A 425 10.89 -22.17 -3.98
C LEU A 425 9.40 -22.45 -4.10
N PHE A 426 8.91 -22.67 -5.31
CA PHE A 426 7.53 -23.01 -5.59
C PHE A 426 7.45 -24.16 -6.58
N ALA A 427 6.67 -25.17 -6.24
CA ALA A 427 6.38 -26.29 -7.11
C ALA A 427 4.85 -26.42 -7.27
N ARG A 428 4.38 -26.55 -8.48
CA ARG A 428 2.97 -26.77 -8.80
C ARG A 428 2.83 -27.96 -9.73
N PHE A 429 1.92 -28.84 -9.40
CA PHE A 429 1.59 -30.03 -10.15
C PHE A 429 0.08 -30.09 -10.38
N VAL A 430 -0.32 -30.39 -11.62
CA VAL A 430 -1.69 -30.67 -12.02
C VAL A 430 -1.67 -31.88 -12.95
N MET A 431 -2.59 -32.80 -12.75
CA MET A 431 -2.77 -33.89 -13.69
C MET A 431 -4.22 -34.38 -13.73
N GLN A 432 -4.59 -35.02 -14.83
CA GLN A 432 -5.91 -35.61 -15.05
C GLN A 432 -5.79 -37.13 -15.28
N PRO A 433 -5.61 -37.94 -14.21
CA PRO A 433 -5.42 -39.37 -14.34
C PRO A 433 -6.65 -40.08 -14.94
N TRP A 434 -7.81 -39.53 -14.73
CA TRP A 434 -9.06 -39.96 -15.33
C TRP A 434 -9.79 -38.78 -15.98
N LYS A 435 -10.57 -39.02 -17.01
CA LYS A 435 -11.33 -37.94 -17.71
C LYS A 435 -12.26 -37.14 -16.79
N THR A 436 -12.58 -37.71 -15.63
CA THR A 436 -13.51 -37.09 -14.64
C THR A 436 -12.81 -36.54 -13.43
N VAL A 437 -11.52 -36.77 -13.20
CA VAL A 437 -10.81 -36.35 -11.99
C VAL A 437 -9.56 -35.55 -12.37
N THR A 438 -9.43 -34.38 -11.84
CA THR A 438 -8.24 -33.53 -11.91
C THR A 438 -7.63 -33.42 -10.52
N LEU A 439 -6.36 -33.81 -10.39
CA LEU A 439 -5.57 -33.67 -9.16
C LEU A 439 -4.69 -32.42 -9.25
N ARG A 440 -4.53 -31.72 -8.11
CA ARG A 440 -3.69 -30.53 -7.96
C ARG A 440 -2.87 -30.67 -6.69
N ALA A 441 -1.62 -30.26 -6.76
CA ALA A 441 -0.79 -30.05 -5.58
C ALA A 441 0.14 -28.87 -5.83
N ASP A 442 0.36 -28.07 -4.81
CA ASP A 442 1.40 -27.06 -4.82
C ASP A 442 2.07 -26.95 -3.44
N ALA A 443 3.33 -26.54 -3.48
CA ALA A 443 4.11 -26.26 -2.30
C ALA A 443 4.98 -25.02 -2.56
N LYS A 444 4.98 -24.09 -1.62
CA LYS A 444 5.76 -22.85 -1.66
C LYS A 444 6.49 -22.66 -0.34
N TYR A 445 7.78 -22.49 -0.43
CA TYR A 445 8.62 -22.12 0.70
C TYR A 445 9.21 -20.74 0.44
N ARG A 446 9.10 -19.83 1.40
CA ARG A 446 9.67 -18.48 1.36
C ARG A 446 10.45 -18.21 2.64
N ASN A 447 11.64 -17.67 2.51
CA ASN A 447 12.46 -17.16 3.60
C ASN A 447 12.78 -15.70 3.37
N GLU A 448 12.56 -14.87 4.38
CA GLU A 448 12.90 -13.45 4.44
C GLU A 448 13.87 -13.28 5.60
N ASP A 449 15.10 -12.82 5.29
CA ASP A 449 16.22 -12.64 6.22
C ASP A 449 16.57 -11.14 6.28
N TYR A 450 16.35 -10.53 7.44
CA TYR A 450 16.59 -9.11 7.70
C TYR A 450 17.97 -8.93 8.33
N ARG A 451 18.92 -8.42 7.56
CA ARG A 451 20.28 -8.17 8.02
C ARG A 451 20.48 -6.70 8.32
N GLY A 452 21.14 -6.38 9.37
CA GLY A 452 21.40 -5.03 9.83
C GLY A 452 21.30 -4.92 11.35
N ASP A 453 21.80 -5.95 12.04
CA ASP A 453 21.87 -5.93 13.50
C ASP A 453 22.81 -4.79 13.96
N TYR A 454 22.28 -3.90 14.78
CA TYR A 454 23.04 -2.78 15.33
C TYR A 454 22.47 -2.34 16.69
N ILE A 455 23.35 -1.74 17.50
CA ILE A 455 23.00 -1.13 18.77
C ILE A 455 23.03 0.39 18.59
N ALA A 456 21.92 1.06 18.88
CA ALA A 456 21.80 2.51 18.83
C ALA A 456 22.20 3.13 20.17
N PHE A 457 23.15 4.04 20.16
CA PHE A 457 23.57 4.85 21.31
C PHE A 457 24.39 6.05 20.82
N ASN A 458 24.52 7.05 21.67
CA ASN A 458 25.40 8.19 21.41
C ASN A 458 26.80 7.88 21.95
N PRO A 459 27.83 7.73 21.11
CA PRO A 459 29.21 7.46 21.54
C PRO A 459 29.82 8.56 22.40
N LEU A 460 29.35 9.83 22.26
CA LEU A 460 29.89 10.97 23.01
C LEU A 460 29.39 11.01 24.45
N THR A 461 28.16 10.56 24.69
CA THR A 461 27.53 10.57 26.02
C THR A 461 27.32 9.19 26.61
N GLY A 462 27.37 8.13 25.78
CA GLY A 462 27.02 6.78 26.16
C GLY A 462 25.51 6.52 26.25
N GLN A 463 24.66 7.51 26.03
CA GLN A 463 23.21 7.41 26.08
C GLN A 463 22.62 7.02 24.73
N TYR A 464 21.44 6.42 24.69
CA TYR A 464 20.80 6.07 23.42
C TYR A 464 19.88 7.17 22.86
N GLY A 465 19.64 8.25 23.62
CA GLY A 465 18.75 9.33 23.26
C GLY A 465 17.33 9.13 23.77
N TYR A 466 16.45 10.03 23.35
CA TYR A 466 15.07 9.99 23.75
C TYR A 466 14.26 9.16 22.77
N VAL A 467 13.87 7.98 23.15
CA VAL A 467 12.83 7.22 22.49
C VAL A 467 11.56 7.42 23.31
N SER A 468 10.56 8.05 22.74
CA SER A 468 9.29 8.25 23.39
C SER A 468 8.28 7.24 22.87
N GLU A 469 7.78 6.39 23.72
CA GLU A 469 6.81 5.37 23.35
C GLU A 469 5.43 5.97 23.07
N ASN A 470 5.02 6.95 23.85
CA ASN A 470 3.72 7.61 23.72
C ASN A 470 3.81 9.07 23.28
N GLY A 471 4.97 9.51 22.81
CA GLY A 471 5.21 10.87 22.37
C GLY A 471 5.27 11.90 23.48
N SER A 472 5.13 11.55 24.73
CA SER A 472 5.19 12.48 25.85
C SER A 472 6.55 12.44 26.55
N GLN A 473 7.10 13.63 26.78
CA GLN A 473 8.13 13.91 27.78
C GLN A 473 9.54 13.42 27.49
N GLY A 474 9.86 12.87 26.34
CA GLY A 474 11.22 12.40 26.08
C GLY A 474 11.73 11.49 27.17
N SER A 475 10.85 10.76 27.83
CA SER A 475 11.24 9.80 28.82
C SER A 475 11.91 8.64 28.11
N VAL A 476 13.00 8.23 28.67
CA VAL A 476 13.63 6.97 28.34
C VAL A 476 12.57 5.90 28.52
N VAL A 477 12.26 5.16 27.47
CA VAL A 477 11.46 3.96 27.62
C VAL A 477 12.32 3.00 28.39
N PRO A 478 12.01 2.67 29.64
CA PRO A 478 12.70 1.60 30.30
C PRO A 478 12.44 0.33 29.51
N GLY A 479 13.45 -0.46 29.31
CA GLY A 479 13.25 -1.86 28.96
C GLY A 479 12.32 -2.49 29.99
N GLU A 480 11.58 -3.45 29.60
CA GLU A 480 10.50 -3.98 30.42
C GLU A 480 10.97 -4.68 31.67
N ALA A 481 12.20 -5.23 31.68
CA ALA A 481 12.81 -5.86 32.81
C ALA A 481 13.99 -5.06 33.39
N GLY A 482 13.99 -3.72 33.22
CA GLY A 482 15.08 -2.91 33.75
C GLY A 482 14.86 -1.42 33.54
N PHE A 483 15.78 -0.64 34.04
CA PHE A 483 15.78 0.80 33.88
C PHE A 483 17.20 1.34 33.69
N TRP A 484 17.27 2.55 33.13
CA TRP A 484 18.53 3.27 33.03
C TRP A 484 18.48 4.49 33.95
N ASP A 485 19.21 4.42 35.02
CA ASP A 485 19.33 5.50 35.98
C ASP A 485 20.72 6.14 35.85
N SER A 486 20.76 7.33 35.32
CA SER A 486 22.01 8.10 35.19
C SER A 486 22.56 8.62 36.52
N VAL A 487 21.75 8.63 37.57
CA VAL A 487 22.14 9.10 38.90
C VAL A 487 22.65 7.96 39.77
N LEU A 488 21.89 6.86 39.83
CA LEU A 488 22.24 5.68 40.61
C LEU A 488 23.30 4.81 39.95
N ALA A 489 23.28 4.78 38.62
CA ALA A 489 24.23 4.05 37.80
C ALA A 489 24.66 4.92 36.59
N PRO A 490 25.54 5.91 36.81
CA PRO A 490 25.97 6.82 35.74
C PRO A 490 26.71 6.11 34.61
N SER A 491 27.15 4.89 34.82
CA SER A 491 27.67 3.99 33.76
C SER A 491 26.62 3.08 33.13
N ALA A 492 25.40 3.10 33.61
CA ALA A 492 24.29 2.37 33.03
C ALA A 492 23.92 3.04 31.68
N ILE A 493 24.45 2.50 30.64
CA ILE A 493 24.32 3.03 29.31
C ILE A 493 23.04 2.49 28.70
N THR A 494 22.19 3.40 28.34
CA THR A 494 20.98 3.11 27.61
C THR A 494 21.33 2.79 26.16
N ARG A 495 21.21 1.55 25.79
CA ARG A 495 21.46 1.07 24.43
C ARG A 495 20.26 0.28 23.95
N ILE A 496 19.87 0.52 22.73
CA ILE A 496 18.76 -0.19 22.07
C ILE A 496 19.32 -0.92 20.88
N ARG A 497 18.97 -2.19 20.74
CA ARG A 497 19.27 -3.00 19.56
C ARG A 497 18.05 -3.01 18.64
N ASN A 498 18.26 -2.93 17.33
CA ASN A 498 17.19 -3.17 16.39
C ASN A 498 16.70 -4.61 16.46
N ILE A 499 15.43 -4.82 16.13
CA ILE A 499 14.80 -6.14 16.15
C ILE A 499 14.73 -6.65 14.69
N PRO A 500 15.46 -7.71 14.32
CA PRO A 500 15.29 -8.35 13.03
C PRO A 500 13.92 -9.04 12.97
N LEU A 501 13.25 -8.92 11.82
CA LEU A 501 11.91 -9.46 11.59
C LEU A 501 11.95 -10.65 10.62
N ASP A 502 12.82 -11.60 10.87
CA ASP A 502 12.98 -12.77 10.04
C ASP A 502 11.70 -13.60 9.98
N LYS A 503 11.41 -14.09 8.79
CA LYS A 503 10.16 -14.80 8.54
C LYS A 503 10.36 -15.95 7.56
N LYS A 504 9.88 -17.14 7.91
CA LYS A 504 9.84 -18.32 7.06
C LYS A 504 8.39 -18.75 6.88
N THR A 505 7.99 -19.05 5.66
CA THR A 505 6.63 -19.50 5.37
C THR A 505 6.68 -20.72 4.48
N LEU A 506 5.98 -21.77 4.90
CA LEU A 506 5.70 -22.97 4.11
C LEU A 506 4.20 -23.02 3.84
N GLU A 507 3.80 -22.95 2.57
CA GLU A 507 2.42 -23.10 2.11
C GLU A 507 2.31 -24.38 1.29
N THR A 508 1.35 -25.22 1.56
CA THR A 508 1.10 -26.45 0.78
C THR A 508 -0.39 -26.61 0.54
N HIS A 509 -0.76 -27.00 -0.68
CA HIS A 509 -2.13 -27.29 -1.02
C HIS A 509 -2.21 -28.61 -1.80
N VAL A 510 -3.19 -29.45 -1.46
CA VAL A 510 -3.51 -30.67 -2.20
C VAL A 510 -5.01 -30.69 -2.44
N GLY A 511 -5.41 -30.94 -3.67
CA GLY A 511 -6.82 -30.91 -4.01
C GLY A 511 -7.17 -31.79 -5.20
N ALA A 512 -8.46 -32.10 -5.29
CA ALA A 512 -9.04 -32.83 -6.38
C ALA A 512 -10.35 -32.20 -6.84
N ASP A 513 -10.57 -32.15 -8.14
CA ASP A 513 -11.86 -31.83 -8.75
C ASP A 513 -12.40 -33.09 -9.42
N TRP A 514 -13.60 -33.48 -9.01
CA TRP A 514 -14.29 -34.63 -9.54
C TRP A 514 -15.54 -34.24 -10.31
N ARG A 515 -15.56 -34.51 -11.59
CA ARG A 515 -16.74 -34.38 -12.43
C ARG A 515 -17.66 -35.58 -12.21
N VAL A 516 -18.57 -35.47 -11.21
CA VAL A 516 -19.51 -36.51 -10.80
C VAL A 516 -20.49 -36.84 -11.92
N SER A 517 -20.90 -35.84 -12.68
CA SER A 517 -21.76 -35.98 -13.84
C SER A 517 -21.32 -34.97 -14.94
N ARG A 518 -21.99 -35.01 -16.09
CA ARG A 518 -21.77 -34.00 -17.13
C ARG A 518 -22.16 -32.58 -16.69
N TYR A 519 -22.89 -32.46 -15.58
CA TYR A 519 -23.43 -31.23 -15.07
C TYR A 519 -22.81 -30.79 -13.73
N ASP A 520 -22.30 -31.72 -12.95
CA ASP A 520 -21.82 -31.48 -11.60
C ASP A 520 -20.32 -31.71 -11.48
N THR A 521 -19.64 -30.74 -10.89
CA THR A 521 -18.24 -30.86 -10.48
C THR A 521 -18.14 -30.55 -8.99
N LEU A 522 -17.55 -31.45 -8.23
CA LEU A 522 -17.20 -31.28 -6.83
C LEU A 522 -15.69 -31.12 -6.73
N GLY A 523 -15.24 -30.21 -5.90
CA GLY A 523 -13.83 -30.04 -5.59
C GLY A 523 -13.58 -30.02 -4.10
N ALA A 524 -12.47 -30.58 -3.67
CA ALA A 524 -11.97 -30.46 -2.32
C ALA A 524 -10.49 -30.10 -2.36
N THR A 525 -10.07 -29.17 -1.51
CA THR A 525 -8.67 -28.76 -1.37
C THR A 525 -8.36 -28.62 0.11
N TYR A 526 -7.30 -29.26 0.54
CA TYR A 526 -6.71 -29.04 1.85
C TYR A 526 -5.46 -28.19 1.68
N GLY A 527 -5.34 -27.14 2.50
CA GLY A 527 -4.21 -26.24 2.60
C GLY A 527 -3.59 -26.30 3.98
N PHE A 528 -2.27 -26.22 4.04
CA PHE A 528 -1.52 -26.06 5.27
C PHE A 528 -0.52 -24.94 5.07
N THR A 529 -0.51 -23.97 5.99
CA THR A 529 0.47 -22.88 6.01
C THR A 529 1.11 -22.80 7.37
N ARG A 530 2.42 -22.92 7.43
CA ARG A 530 3.22 -22.64 8.62
C ARG A 530 4.03 -21.39 8.41
N THR A 531 3.97 -20.48 9.38
CA THR A 531 4.77 -19.26 9.39
C THR A 531 5.56 -19.16 10.67
N ASP A 532 6.88 -19.20 10.57
CA ASP A 532 7.82 -18.98 11.67
C ASP A 532 8.31 -17.53 11.59
N ARG A 533 8.41 -16.84 12.76
CA ARG A 533 8.78 -15.42 12.88
C ARG A 533 9.68 -15.24 14.09
N ASP A 534 10.81 -14.57 13.89
CA ASP A 534 11.64 -14.21 15.02
C ASP A 534 11.11 -12.94 15.71
N HIS A 535 11.23 -12.85 17.00
CA HIS A 535 10.86 -11.68 17.84
C HIS A 535 9.40 -11.21 17.65
N ARG A 536 8.49 -12.16 17.55
CA ARG A 536 7.05 -11.89 17.54
C ARG A 536 6.38 -12.63 18.71
N GLU A 537 5.19 -12.17 19.06
CA GLU A 537 4.39 -12.74 20.17
C GLU A 537 4.11 -14.24 20.01
N ARG A 538 4.16 -14.74 18.78
CA ARG A 538 4.22 -16.17 18.46
C ARG A 538 5.32 -16.43 17.48
N TYR A 539 6.21 -17.33 17.82
CA TYR A 539 7.26 -17.78 16.95
C TYR A 539 6.67 -18.50 15.72
N SER A 540 5.71 -19.38 15.93
CA SER A 540 5.07 -20.09 14.83
C SER A 540 3.54 -19.98 14.87
N THR A 541 2.94 -19.97 13.67
CA THR A 541 1.50 -20.13 13.47
C THR A 541 1.27 -21.16 12.37
N ASP A 542 0.30 -22.05 12.61
CA ASP A 542 -0.13 -23.11 11.70
C ASP A 542 -1.59 -22.86 11.27
N ASP A 543 -1.81 -22.68 9.98
CA ASP A 543 -3.14 -22.53 9.38
C ASP A 543 -3.53 -23.84 8.68
N ASN A 544 -4.65 -24.42 9.07
CA ASN A 544 -5.26 -25.57 8.41
C ASN A 544 -6.52 -25.13 7.68
N GLU A 545 -6.52 -25.24 6.36
CA GLU A 545 -7.64 -24.82 5.51
C GLU A 545 -8.26 -26.01 4.80
N LEU A 546 -9.58 -26.14 4.87
CA LEU A 546 -10.35 -27.06 4.03
C LEU A 546 -11.31 -26.26 3.15
N ARG A 547 -11.16 -26.39 1.84
CA ARG A 547 -12.03 -25.75 0.86
C ARG A 547 -12.80 -26.79 0.06
N LEU A 548 -14.13 -26.65 0.05
CA LEU A 548 -15.06 -27.43 -0.74
C LEU A 548 -15.67 -26.56 -1.83
N THR A 549 -15.78 -27.07 -3.04
CA THR A 549 -16.37 -26.36 -4.18
C THR A 549 -17.42 -27.23 -4.86
N TRP A 550 -18.50 -26.60 -5.29
CA TRP A 550 -19.52 -27.24 -6.11
C TRP A 550 -19.90 -26.34 -7.28
N LEU A 551 -19.91 -26.92 -8.48
CA LEU A 551 -20.34 -26.30 -9.71
C LEU A 551 -21.45 -27.15 -10.32
N ASN A 552 -22.61 -26.56 -10.57
CA ASN A 552 -23.75 -27.20 -11.22
C ASN A 552 -24.20 -26.43 -12.47
N ARG A 553 -24.43 -27.17 -13.56
CA ARG A 553 -24.94 -26.66 -14.85
C ARG A 553 -26.04 -27.58 -15.40
N ARG A 554 -26.84 -28.14 -14.51
CA ARG A 554 -27.88 -29.13 -14.89
C ARG A 554 -29.02 -28.51 -15.65
N ILE A 555 -29.31 -27.26 -15.35
CA ILE A 555 -30.38 -26.47 -15.98
C ILE A 555 -29.68 -25.54 -17.00
N GLU A 556 -30.11 -25.61 -18.26
CA GLU A 556 -29.41 -24.89 -19.36
C GLU A 556 -29.31 -23.36 -19.13
N TRP A 557 -30.34 -22.79 -18.52
CA TRP A 557 -30.40 -21.37 -18.20
C TRP A 557 -29.83 -21.02 -16.81
N LEU A 558 -29.29 -21.98 -16.02
CA LEU A 558 -28.80 -21.72 -14.68
C LEU A 558 -27.41 -22.36 -14.46
N THR A 559 -26.44 -21.54 -14.06
CA THR A 559 -25.17 -21.99 -13.52
C THR A 559 -25.08 -21.63 -12.05
N LEU A 560 -24.83 -22.61 -11.20
CA LEU A 560 -24.62 -22.44 -9.76
C LEU A 560 -23.17 -22.79 -9.41
N ARG A 561 -22.56 -21.96 -8.56
CA ARG A 561 -21.27 -22.24 -7.94
C ARG A 561 -21.38 -21.94 -6.46
N ALA A 562 -20.93 -22.87 -5.62
CA ALA A 562 -20.80 -22.69 -4.19
C ALA A 562 -19.40 -23.09 -3.74
N ASN A 563 -18.80 -22.29 -2.86
CA ASN A 563 -17.55 -22.59 -2.20
C ASN A 563 -17.76 -22.43 -0.70
N TYR A 564 -17.20 -23.36 0.05
CA TYR A 564 -17.08 -23.26 1.49
C TYR A 564 -15.63 -23.43 1.88
N THR A 565 -15.11 -22.54 2.73
CA THR A 565 -13.76 -22.63 3.26
C THR A 565 -13.83 -22.58 4.78
N PHE A 566 -13.23 -23.55 5.43
CA PHE A 566 -12.98 -23.56 6.86
C PHE A 566 -11.48 -23.41 7.08
N LEU A 567 -11.08 -22.50 7.99
CA LEU A 567 -9.69 -22.33 8.39
C LEU A 567 -9.62 -22.35 9.91
N ASP A 568 -8.68 -23.11 10.43
CA ASP A 568 -8.29 -23.14 11.84
C ASP A 568 -6.83 -22.72 11.96
N GLN A 569 -6.61 -21.55 12.56
CA GLN A 569 -5.29 -21.00 12.85
C GLN A 569 -4.95 -21.29 14.30
N SER A 570 -3.82 -21.94 14.52
CA SER A 570 -3.23 -22.19 15.84
C SER A 570 -1.76 -21.74 15.85
N GLY A 571 -1.07 -21.88 16.95
CA GLY A 571 0.34 -21.55 17.06
C GLY A 571 0.88 -21.98 18.41
N ASP A 572 2.17 -21.76 18.62
CA ASP A 572 2.86 -21.99 19.86
C ASP A 572 2.40 -21.02 20.98
N ASP A 573 3.07 -21.06 22.12
CA ASP A 573 2.78 -20.21 23.27
C ASP A 573 2.94 -18.73 22.88
N TYR A 574 2.12 -17.89 23.49
CA TYR A 574 2.11 -16.46 23.24
C TYR A 574 3.10 -15.76 24.16
N ASP A 575 4.12 -15.12 23.59
CA ASP A 575 5.07 -14.27 24.27
C ASP A 575 4.47 -12.85 24.39
N PHE A 576 4.41 -12.33 25.62
CA PHE A 576 3.87 -10.97 25.86
C PHE A 576 4.92 -9.90 25.63
N ASP A 577 6.19 -10.28 25.57
CA ASP A 577 7.30 -9.35 25.46
C ASP A 577 8.38 -9.77 24.46
N PRO A 578 8.02 -9.86 23.16
CA PRO A 578 8.98 -10.16 22.11
C PRO A 578 10.03 -9.05 21.93
N TYR A 579 9.82 -7.90 22.58
CA TYR A 579 10.70 -6.73 22.51
C TYR A 579 11.81 -6.74 23.55
N GLU A 580 11.79 -7.65 24.52
CA GLU A 580 12.88 -7.87 25.47
C GLU A 580 14.23 -8.00 24.77
N PHE A 581 14.26 -8.58 23.58
CA PHE A 581 15.46 -8.66 22.76
C PHE A 581 16.11 -7.29 22.50
N ALA A 582 15.33 -6.22 22.32
CA ALA A 582 15.85 -4.87 22.10
C ALA A 582 16.53 -4.29 23.35
N TYR A 583 16.05 -4.68 24.54
CA TYR A 583 16.49 -4.14 25.84
C TYR A 583 17.19 -5.16 26.71
N SER A 584 17.53 -6.33 26.21
CA SER A 584 17.98 -7.47 27.01
C SER A 584 19.19 -7.17 27.88
N THR A 585 19.31 -7.91 28.98
CA THR A 585 20.44 -7.89 29.91
C THR A 585 21.80 -8.13 29.27
N SER A 586 21.80 -8.68 28.03
CA SER A 586 23.01 -8.84 27.24
C SER A 586 23.58 -7.52 26.71
N LEU A 587 22.82 -6.43 26.76
CA LEU A 587 23.30 -5.12 26.29
C LEU A 587 24.13 -4.44 27.38
N PRO A 588 25.31 -3.88 27.04
CA PRO A 588 26.13 -3.19 28.03
C PRO A 588 25.39 -2.03 28.68
N GLY A 589 25.40 -1.96 30.01
CA GLY A 589 24.80 -0.88 30.77
C GLY A 589 23.31 -1.11 31.12
N PHE A 590 22.72 -2.21 30.73
CA PHE A 590 21.40 -2.60 31.22
C PHE A 590 21.45 -2.95 32.69
N VAL A 591 20.52 -2.41 33.48
CA VAL A 591 20.36 -2.68 34.91
C VAL A 591 19.01 -3.35 35.09
N ASP A 592 19.04 -4.62 35.43
CA ASP A 592 17.83 -5.37 35.74
C ASP A 592 17.24 -4.92 37.09
N ASP A 593 16.02 -4.39 37.08
CA ASP A 593 15.26 -4.04 38.25
C ASP A 593 13.83 -4.59 38.14
N PRO A 594 13.60 -5.79 38.68
CA PRO A 594 12.29 -6.41 38.63
C PRO A 594 11.18 -5.58 39.31
N ALA A 595 11.54 -4.67 40.22
CA ALA A 595 10.55 -3.82 40.91
C ALA A 595 10.13 -2.62 40.00
N ALA A 596 10.97 -2.22 39.06
CA ALA A 596 10.69 -1.15 38.11
C ALA A 596 10.24 -1.68 36.71
N ALA A 597 10.25 -2.99 36.53
CA ALA A 597 9.85 -3.60 35.27
C ALA A 597 8.40 -3.28 34.94
N LEU A 598 8.19 -2.72 33.82
CA LEU A 598 6.89 -2.39 33.24
C LEU A 598 6.69 -3.23 32.00
N ALA A 599 5.93 -4.30 32.10
CA ALA A 599 5.48 -4.99 30.90
C ALA A 599 4.60 -4.03 30.06
N HIS A 600 4.87 -3.93 28.76
CA HIS A 600 4.16 -3.01 27.86
C HIS A 600 2.84 -3.57 27.36
N THR A 601 2.55 -4.83 27.61
CA THR A 601 1.33 -5.49 27.14
C THR A 601 0.58 -6.18 28.27
N VAL A 602 -0.74 -6.20 28.15
CA VAL A 602 -1.63 -6.95 29.04
C VAL A 602 -1.56 -8.44 28.69
N ASP A 603 -1.45 -9.32 29.68
CA ASP A 603 -1.28 -10.76 29.48
C ASP A 603 -2.39 -11.43 28.67
N ALA A 604 -3.62 -10.92 28.77
CA ALA A 604 -4.77 -11.41 28.01
C ALA A 604 -4.87 -10.82 26.59
N MET A 605 -4.00 -9.87 26.21
CA MET A 605 -4.03 -9.26 24.89
C MET A 605 -3.52 -10.22 23.82
N ARG A 606 -4.22 -10.24 22.70
CA ARG A 606 -3.81 -10.99 21.51
C ARG A 606 -3.84 -10.10 20.27
N LYS A 607 -2.73 -9.99 19.59
CA LYS A 607 -2.66 -9.35 18.26
C LYS A 607 -3.33 -10.27 17.24
N TYR A 608 -4.23 -9.72 16.46
CA TYR A 608 -5.13 -10.50 15.59
C TYR A 608 -4.43 -11.33 14.52
N ASP A 609 -3.24 -10.92 14.08
CA ASP A 609 -2.48 -11.58 13.02
C ASP A 609 -1.76 -12.85 13.50
N VAL A 610 -1.55 -12.98 14.82
CA VAL A 610 -0.91 -14.15 15.46
C VAL A 610 -1.84 -14.84 16.48
N SER A 611 -3.05 -14.34 16.67
CA SER A 611 -4.06 -14.96 17.53
C SER A 611 -4.59 -16.25 16.91
N SER A 612 -4.92 -17.23 17.74
CA SER A 612 -5.68 -18.38 17.24
C SER A 612 -7.04 -17.92 16.72
N ARG A 613 -7.46 -18.48 15.58
CA ARG A 613 -8.63 -18.02 14.85
C ARG A 613 -9.33 -19.17 14.15
N ARG A 614 -10.66 -19.15 14.20
CA ARG A 614 -11.50 -19.97 13.33
C ARG A 614 -12.21 -19.10 12.32
N GLN A 615 -12.17 -19.51 11.06
CA GLN A 615 -12.80 -18.77 9.99
C GLN A 615 -13.71 -19.68 9.16
N HIS A 616 -14.90 -19.18 8.86
CA HIS A 616 -15.85 -19.79 7.93
C HIS A 616 -16.13 -18.83 6.80
N LYS A 617 -15.81 -19.24 5.56
CA LYS A 617 -16.17 -18.48 4.35
C LYS A 617 -17.17 -19.27 3.52
N VAL A 618 -18.19 -18.59 3.06
CA VAL A 618 -19.17 -19.11 2.11
C VAL A 618 -19.25 -18.16 0.93
N ASP A 619 -19.02 -18.66 -0.27
CA ASP A 619 -19.23 -17.92 -1.52
C ASP A 619 -20.25 -18.68 -2.37
N VAL A 620 -21.31 -18.01 -2.76
CA VAL A 620 -22.34 -18.54 -3.65
C VAL A 620 -22.49 -17.61 -4.85
N MET A 621 -22.51 -18.17 -6.04
CA MET A 621 -22.76 -17.44 -7.28
C MET A 621 -23.79 -18.19 -8.11
N ALA A 622 -24.79 -17.49 -8.60
CA ALA A 622 -25.76 -17.98 -9.54
C ALA A 622 -25.79 -17.06 -10.76
N THR A 623 -25.74 -17.65 -11.95
CA THR A 623 -25.97 -16.94 -13.22
C THR A 623 -27.17 -17.56 -13.89
N VAL A 624 -28.20 -16.78 -14.12
CA VAL A 624 -29.49 -17.15 -14.69
C VAL A 624 -29.63 -16.46 -16.04
N MET A 625 -29.91 -17.20 -17.09
CA MET A 625 -30.19 -16.70 -18.43
C MET A 625 -31.64 -17.03 -18.79
N PRO A 626 -32.63 -16.23 -18.33
CA PRO A 626 -34.04 -16.53 -18.52
C PRO A 626 -34.46 -16.43 -19.99
N ALA A 627 -33.73 -15.67 -20.78
CA ALA A 627 -33.87 -15.53 -22.22
C ALA A 627 -32.47 -15.30 -22.82
N ASP A 628 -32.35 -15.45 -24.14
CA ASP A 628 -31.06 -15.31 -24.86
C ASP A 628 -30.48 -13.88 -24.76
N ASP A 629 -31.35 -12.91 -24.51
CA ASP A 629 -31.03 -11.48 -24.40
C ASP A 629 -30.93 -10.99 -22.95
N MET A 630 -31.04 -11.88 -21.96
CA MET A 630 -31.06 -11.51 -20.53
C MET A 630 -30.11 -12.37 -19.70
N THR A 631 -29.37 -11.72 -18.81
CA THR A 631 -28.56 -12.39 -17.78
C THR A 631 -28.86 -11.77 -16.41
N LEU A 632 -29.16 -12.62 -15.43
CA LEU A 632 -29.25 -12.24 -14.02
C LEU A 632 -28.13 -12.94 -13.26
N SER A 633 -27.26 -12.17 -12.67
CA SER A 633 -26.15 -12.65 -11.84
C SER A 633 -26.42 -12.33 -10.37
N PHE A 634 -26.27 -13.33 -9.54
CA PHE A 634 -26.35 -13.22 -8.08
C PHE A 634 -25.04 -13.70 -7.49
N SER A 635 -24.47 -12.95 -6.55
CA SER A 635 -23.34 -13.38 -5.74
C SER A 635 -23.60 -13.05 -4.27
N ALA A 636 -23.21 -13.95 -3.38
CA ALA A 636 -23.20 -13.74 -1.94
C ALA A 636 -21.93 -14.31 -1.33
N ARG A 637 -21.30 -13.56 -0.46
CA ARG A 637 -20.11 -13.95 0.28
C ARG A 637 -20.27 -13.62 1.74
N GLY A 638 -20.03 -14.58 2.60
CA GLY A 638 -19.92 -14.43 4.05
C GLY A 638 -18.53 -14.86 4.52
N ASP A 639 -17.94 -14.10 5.41
CA ASP A 639 -16.66 -14.40 6.06
C ASP A 639 -16.82 -14.13 7.55
N LEU A 640 -16.81 -15.17 8.36
CA LEU A 640 -16.99 -15.14 9.80
C LEU A 640 -15.69 -15.53 10.46
N ASN A 641 -15.15 -14.68 11.32
CA ASN A 641 -13.89 -14.88 12.01
C ASN A 641 -14.08 -14.74 13.51
N ASP A 642 -13.78 -15.80 14.24
CA ASP A 642 -13.73 -15.85 15.69
C ASP A 642 -12.28 -15.97 16.15
N TYR A 643 -11.82 -15.02 16.96
CA TYR A 643 -10.48 -14.96 17.52
C TYR A 643 -10.48 -15.37 18.99
N SER A 644 -9.49 -16.15 19.40
CA SER A 644 -9.32 -16.53 20.80
C SER A 644 -8.64 -15.40 21.61
N ALA A 645 -9.24 -14.20 21.60
CA ALA A 645 -8.71 -13.04 22.30
C ALA A 645 -9.71 -12.55 23.35
N GLU A 646 -9.27 -12.49 24.58
CA GLU A 646 -10.04 -11.85 25.66
C GLU A 646 -9.93 -10.34 25.56
N ILE A 647 -8.71 -9.83 25.35
CA ILE A 647 -8.36 -8.45 25.01
C ILE A 647 -7.82 -8.44 23.57
N GLY A 648 -8.28 -7.51 22.75
CA GLY A 648 -7.98 -7.41 21.34
C GLY A 648 -9.20 -7.68 20.46
N ARG A 649 -8.98 -8.12 19.23
CA ARG A 649 -10.04 -8.44 18.28
C ARG A 649 -10.68 -9.78 18.63
N GLN A 650 -12.00 -9.77 18.90
CA GLN A 650 -12.77 -10.94 19.26
C GLN A 650 -13.46 -11.56 18.04
N SER A 651 -14.05 -10.75 17.16
CA SER A 651 -14.58 -11.23 15.89
C SER A 651 -14.48 -10.17 14.79
N TYR A 652 -14.41 -10.63 13.55
CA TYR A 652 -14.49 -9.77 12.36
C TYR A 652 -15.30 -10.48 11.28
N ASP A 653 -16.54 -10.04 11.11
CA ASP A 653 -17.50 -10.67 10.22
C ASP A 653 -17.80 -9.74 9.05
N THR A 654 -17.77 -10.28 7.84
CA THR A 654 -18.21 -9.56 6.64
C THR A 654 -19.27 -10.35 5.89
N PHE A 655 -20.21 -9.64 5.34
CA PHE A 655 -21.20 -10.19 4.42
C PHE A 655 -21.37 -9.25 3.24
N GLN A 656 -21.31 -9.79 2.05
CA GLN A 656 -21.46 -9.04 0.81
C GLN A 656 -22.39 -9.80 -0.13
N THR A 657 -23.30 -9.09 -0.77
CA THR A 657 -24.14 -9.66 -1.83
C THR A 657 -24.30 -8.67 -2.96
N THR A 658 -24.36 -9.20 -4.18
CA THR A 658 -24.58 -8.40 -5.38
C THR A 658 -25.59 -9.12 -6.27
N VAL A 659 -26.56 -8.37 -6.77
CA VAL A 659 -27.50 -8.80 -7.81
C VAL A 659 -27.30 -7.87 -9.00
N GLN A 660 -27.09 -8.42 -10.17
CA GLN A 660 -26.92 -7.68 -11.42
C GLN A 660 -27.81 -8.28 -12.48
N TRP A 661 -28.58 -7.43 -13.14
CA TRP A 661 -29.38 -7.75 -14.29
C TRP A 661 -28.82 -7.05 -15.50
N GLU A 662 -28.60 -7.81 -16.57
CA GLU A 662 -28.13 -7.35 -17.88
C GLU A 662 -29.18 -7.72 -18.93
N TRP A 663 -29.51 -6.80 -19.82
CA TRP A 663 -30.50 -6.97 -20.85
C TRP A 663 -30.04 -6.34 -22.16
N GLN A 664 -30.07 -7.15 -23.22
CA GLN A 664 -29.70 -6.77 -24.57
C GLN A 664 -30.88 -6.98 -25.53
N PRO A 665 -31.95 -6.15 -25.46
CA PRO A 665 -33.18 -6.35 -26.26
C PRO A 665 -32.93 -6.29 -27.76
N MET A 666 -31.89 -5.62 -28.18
CA MET A 666 -31.45 -5.47 -29.56
C MET A 666 -29.92 -5.46 -29.63
N PRO A 667 -29.31 -5.85 -30.75
CA PRO A 667 -27.85 -5.78 -30.93
C PRO A 667 -27.24 -4.38 -30.69
N THR A 668 -28.07 -3.35 -30.80
CA THR A 668 -27.71 -1.94 -30.61
C THR A 668 -27.97 -1.40 -29.21
N THR A 669 -28.57 -2.19 -28.31
CA THR A 669 -28.98 -1.72 -26.97
C THR A 669 -28.51 -2.68 -25.91
N ASN A 670 -27.81 -2.16 -24.93
CA ASN A 670 -27.42 -2.89 -23.73
C ASN A 670 -27.81 -2.08 -22.48
N ALA A 671 -28.51 -2.70 -21.54
CA ALA A 671 -28.90 -2.10 -20.26
C ALA A 671 -28.45 -2.99 -19.12
N SER A 672 -27.98 -2.40 -18.03
CA SER A 672 -27.72 -3.15 -16.80
C SER A 672 -28.20 -2.38 -15.58
N VAL A 673 -28.60 -3.13 -14.58
CA VAL A 673 -28.93 -2.62 -13.24
C VAL A 673 -28.27 -3.54 -12.23
N TYR A 674 -27.61 -2.97 -11.23
CA TYR A 674 -27.07 -3.76 -10.14
C TYR A 674 -27.40 -3.16 -8.78
N TYR A 675 -27.48 -4.03 -7.80
CA TYR A 675 -27.58 -3.71 -6.38
C TYR A 675 -26.56 -4.52 -5.61
N GLY A 676 -25.74 -3.83 -4.81
CA GLY A 676 -24.79 -4.42 -3.87
C GLY A 676 -25.12 -4.04 -2.44
N TYR A 677 -25.00 -4.98 -1.54
CA TYR A 677 -25.09 -4.76 -0.11
C TYR A 677 -23.86 -5.34 0.58
N GLU A 678 -23.22 -4.55 1.44
CA GLU A 678 -22.10 -4.97 2.27
C GLU A 678 -22.41 -4.68 3.73
N ARG A 679 -22.00 -5.60 4.59
CA ARG A 679 -22.04 -5.43 6.03
C ARG A 679 -20.73 -5.91 6.63
N THR A 680 -20.12 -5.07 7.48
CA THR A 680 -18.97 -5.42 8.29
C THR A 680 -19.32 -5.29 9.76
N ARG A 681 -18.81 -6.20 10.59
CA ARG A 681 -18.93 -6.14 12.03
C ARG A 681 -17.61 -6.52 12.67
N LEU A 682 -17.04 -5.60 13.43
CA LEU A 682 -15.85 -5.82 14.27
C LEU A 682 -16.30 -5.82 15.73
N LYS A 683 -15.84 -6.78 16.50
CA LYS A 683 -15.88 -6.75 17.97
C LYS A 683 -14.46 -6.70 18.51
N PHE A 684 -14.27 -5.80 19.43
CA PHE A 684 -12.98 -5.53 20.03
C PHE A 684 -13.16 -5.31 21.54
N ALA A 685 -12.21 -5.77 22.34
CA ALA A 685 -12.14 -5.50 23.78
C ALA A 685 -10.78 -4.92 24.15
N ASN A 686 -10.76 -4.02 25.12
CA ASN A 686 -9.55 -3.46 25.68
C ASN A 686 -9.77 -3.10 27.16
N VAL A 687 -8.72 -2.64 27.82
CA VAL A 687 -8.74 -2.16 29.20
C VAL A 687 -8.19 -0.75 29.25
N ASN A 688 -8.66 0.03 30.22
CA ASN A 688 -8.05 1.30 30.57
C ASN A 688 -6.78 1.03 31.38
N ASP A 689 -5.70 1.76 31.14
CA ASP A 689 -4.42 1.62 31.82
C ASP A 689 -4.51 1.85 33.34
N ALA A 690 -5.44 2.71 33.78
CA ALA A 690 -5.70 2.93 35.23
C ALA A 690 -6.13 1.65 35.99
N GLY A 691 -6.59 0.63 35.24
CA GLY A 691 -6.93 -0.67 35.80
C GLY A 691 -5.84 -1.72 35.64
N ALA A 692 -4.75 -1.40 34.96
CA ALA A 692 -3.63 -2.29 34.82
C ALA A 692 -2.81 -2.31 36.09
N THR A 693 -2.40 -3.48 36.51
CA THR A 693 -1.51 -3.68 37.67
C THR A 693 -0.27 -4.43 37.22
N LEU A 694 0.87 -4.08 37.78
CA LEU A 694 2.09 -4.82 37.56
C LEU A 694 1.86 -6.30 37.85
N ALA A 695 1.99 -7.12 36.84
CA ALA A 695 2.18 -8.55 37.03
C ALA A 695 3.62 -8.82 37.45
N ASP A 696 3.87 -10.02 37.93
CA ASP A 696 5.24 -10.50 38.16
C ASP A 696 6.01 -10.34 36.82
N PRO A 697 7.08 -9.53 36.78
CA PRO A 697 7.84 -9.30 35.55
C PRO A 697 8.46 -10.58 34.99
N THR A 698 8.61 -11.62 35.80
CA THR A 698 9.08 -12.95 35.34
C THR A 698 8.03 -13.72 34.55
N LEU A 699 6.77 -13.27 34.57
CA LEU A 699 5.63 -13.86 33.86
C LEU A 699 5.19 -13.06 32.60
N GLY A 700 5.83 -11.93 32.33
CA GLY A 700 5.79 -11.29 31.04
C GLY A 700 4.53 -10.49 30.67
N GLY A 701 3.64 -10.15 31.60
CA GLY A 701 2.45 -9.38 31.21
C GLY A 701 1.84 -8.58 32.37
N LEU A 702 1.07 -7.53 32.02
CA LEU A 702 0.27 -6.79 33.01
C LEU A 702 -1.06 -7.51 33.24
N THR A 703 -1.43 -7.72 34.50
CA THR A 703 -2.80 -8.07 34.84
C THR A 703 -3.69 -6.82 34.78
N TYR A 704 -4.97 -7.01 34.68
CA TYR A 704 -5.93 -5.92 34.63
C TYR A 704 -7.14 -6.21 35.54
N LEU A 705 -7.83 -5.13 35.95
CA LEU A 705 -9.09 -5.24 36.64
C LEU A 705 -10.24 -5.37 35.63
N ASP A 706 -11.12 -6.36 35.80
CA ASP A 706 -12.33 -6.49 34.99
C ASP A 706 -13.19 -5.21 34.98
N ALA A 707 -13.16 -4.45 36.06
CA ALA A 707 -13.86 -3.18 36.16
C ALA A 707 -13.32 -2.09 35.20
N ALA A 708 -12.07 -2.20 34.75
CA ALA A 708 -11.45 -1.27 33.79
C ALA A 708 -11.65 -1.67 32.31
N ARG A 709 -12.34 -2.78 32.09
CA ARG A 709 -12.55 -3.34 30.76
C ARG A 709 -13.62 -2.59 29.99
N TRP A 710 -13.40 -2.44 28.69
CA TRP A 710 -14.37 -1.88 27.76
C TRP A 710 -14.42 -2.67 26.43
N TRP A 711 -15.51 -2.55 25.72
CA TRP A 711 -15.76 -3.22 24.45
C TRP A 711 -16.24 -2.24 23.41
N MET A 712 -15.80 -2.44 22.19
CA MET A 712 -16.28 -1.73 21.03
C MET A 712 -16.96 -2.71 20.05
N THR A 713 -18.01 -2.27 19.41
CA THR A 713 -18.60 -2.94 18.26
C THR A 713 -18.77 -1.92 17.14
N ASP A 714 -17.94 -2.03 16.12
CA ASP A 714 -18.11 -1.30 14.85
C ASP A 714 -19.03 -2.11 13.93
N LYS A 715 -19.98 -1.43 13.34
CA LYS A 715 -20.94 -1.97 12.36
C LYS A 715 -21.02 -1.04 11.18
N GLN A 716 -20.61 -1.50 10.02
CA GLN A 716 -20.71 -0.75 8.77
C GLN A 716 -21.70 -1.44 7.83
N ARG A 717 -22.49 -0.64 7.13
CA ARG A 717 -23.44 -1.09 6.11
C ARG A 717 -23.32 -0.19 4.90
N ASN A 718 -23.12 -0.80 3.75
CA ASN A 718 -22.99 -0.10 2.49
C ASN A 718 -24.04 -0.64 1.50
N HIS A 719 -24.68 0.26 0.79
CA HIS A 719 -25.59 -0.03 -0.30
C HIS A 719 -25.07 0.63 -1.56
N HIS A 720 -24.98 -0.13 -2.62
CA HIS A 720 -24.53 0.34 -3.93
C HIS A 720 -25.63 0.02 -4.95
N ILE A 721 -26.11 1.00 -5.65
CA ILE A 721 -27.09 0.83 -6.72
C ILE A 721 -26.52 1.51 -7.96
N GLY A 722 -26.58 0.83 -9.10
CA GLY A 722 -26.17 1.44 -10.35
C GLY A 722 -27.01 0.94 -11.52
N ALA A 723 -27.12 1.79 -12.52
CA ALA A 723 -27.77 1.50 -13.78
C ALA A 723 -26.94 2.03 -14.95
N THR A 724 -26.84 1.26 -16.02
CA THR A 724 -26.21 1.68 -17.25
C THR A 724 -27.13 1.42 -18.44
N LEU A 725 -27.12 2.31 -19.41
CA LEU A 725 -27.80 2.16 -20.68
C LEU A 725 -26.85 2.58 -21.81
N GLN A 726 -26.68 1.70 -22.76
CA GLN A 726 -25.96 1.96 -23.99
C GLN A 726 -26.90 1.72 -25.16
N HIS A 727 -27.00 2.69 -26.07
CA HIS A 727 -27.85 2.57 -27.24
C HIS A 727 -27.21 3.22 -28.47
N THR A 728 -27.17 2.50 -29.58
CA THR A 728 -26.61 2.98 -30.85
C THR A 728 -27.72 3.31 -31.84
N LEU A 729 -27.80 4.57 -32.21
CA LEU A 729 -28.73 5.13 -33.23
C LEU A 729 -27.97 5.49 -34.49
N GLY A 730 -27.84 4.54 -35.40
CA GLY A 730 -27.08 4.75 -36.63
C GLY A 730 -25.62 5.09 -36.35
N ARG A 731 -25.23 6.38 -36.47
CA ARG A 731 -23.86 6.87 -36.17
C ARG A 731 -23.72 7.51 -34.79
N VAL A 732 -24.78 7.54 -34.02
CA VAL A 732 -24.80 8.14 -32.68
C VAL A 732 -24.89 7.05 -31.63
N GLN A 733 -23.96 7.02 -30.68
CA GLN A 733 -23.99 6.17 -29.51
C GLN A 733 -24.38 7.01 -28.28
N LEU A 734 -25.37 6.53 -27.54
CA LEU A 734 -25.83 7.12 -26.29
C LEU A 734 -25.42 6.22 -25.15
N ASP A 735 -24.63 6.75 -24.24
CA ASP A 735 -24.22 6.06 -23.01
C ASP A 735 -24.73 6.85 -21.81
N ALA A 736 -25.45 6.18 -20.93
CA ALA A 736 -25.89 6.74 -19.66
C ALA A 736 -25.47 5.81 -18.51
N ALA A 737 -24.90 6.37 -17.47
CA ALA A 737 -24.55 5.64 -16.26
C ALA A 737 -24.97 6.43 -15.03
N TRP A 738 -25.55 5.72 -14.09
CA TRP A 738 -25.93 6.28 -12.80
C TRP A 738 -25.48 5.34 -11.70
N ASN A 739 -24.87 5.89 -10.62
CA ASN A 739 -24.45 5.13 -9.46
C ASN A 739 -24.82 5.91 -8.19
N PHE A 740 -25.28 5.19 -7.21
CA PHE A 740 -25.60 5.71 -5.89
C PHE A 740 -24.98 4.82 -4.82
N THR A 741 -24.33 5.41 -3.83
CA THR A 741 -23.79 4.71 -2.67
C THR A 741 -24.32 5.32 -1.40
N TYR A 742 -24.81 4.49 -0.51
CA TYR A 742 -25.20 4.86 0.84
C TYR A 742 -24.39 4.05 1.84
N SER A 743 -23.65 4.72 2.71
CA SER A 743 -22.82 4.10 3.74
C SER A 743 -23.25 4.59 5.13
N ARG A 744 -23.29 3.67 6.07
CA ARG A 744 -23.57 3.97 7.47
C ARG A 744 -22.66 3.15 8.38
N GLY A 745 -21.86 3.86 9.21
CA GLY A 745 -21.08 3.30 10.30
C GLY A 745 -21.72 3.58 11.65
N ILE A 746 -21.62 2.66 12.58
CA ILE A 746 -22.06 2.82 13.98
C ILE A 746 -21.03 2.15 14.87
N ASP A 747 -20.38 2.93 15.73
CA ASP A 747 -19.54 2.46 16.81
C ASP A 747 -20.32 2.46 18.12
N GLY A 748 -20.44 1.30 18.72
CA GLY A 748 -21.06 1.14 20.02
C GLY A 748 -20.03 0.74 21.06
N TYR A 749 -19.98 1.48 22.15
CA TYR A 749 -19.07 1.21 23.27
C TYR A 749 -19.86 0.69 24.46
N ARG A 750 -19.23 -0.20 25.24
CA ARG A 750 -19.72 -0.71 26.52
C ARG A 750 -18.55 -0.70 27.49
N PHE A 751 -18.76 -0.19 28.69
CA PHE A 751 -17.78 -0.09 29.76
C PHE A 751 -18.22 -0.98 30.92
N ALA A 752 -17.29 -1.66 31.57
CA ALA A 752 -17.58 -2.51 32.73
C ALA A 752 -17.98 -1.69 33.95
N SER A 753 -17.34 -0.54 34.16
CA SER A 753 -17.62 0.38 35.27
C SER A 753 -17.16 1.80 34.94
N ALA A 754 -17.38 2.73 35.89
CA ALA A 754 -16.84 4.08 35.81
C ALA A 754 -15.30 4.13 35.79
N LEU A 755 -14.62 3.11 36.32
CA LEU A 755 -13.16 3.00 36.24
C LEU A 755 -12.66 2.88 34.80
N ALA A 756 -13.41 2.20 33.94
CA ALA A 756 -13.10 2.09 32.51
C ALA A 756 -13.30 3.42 31.73
N LEU A 757 -14.03 4.35 32.33
CA LEU A 757 -14.26 5.71 31.81
C LEU A 757 -13.33 6.75 32.43
N ALA A 758 -12.55 6.38 33.45
CA ALA A 758 -11.81 7.31 34.32
C ALA A 758 -10.56 7.94 33.67
N TRP A 759 -10.44 7.87 32.37
CA TRP A 759 -9.47 8.72 31.65
C TRP A 759 -9.90 10.19 31.79
N PRO A 760 -9.01 11.09 32.18
CA PRO A 760 -9.36 12.51 32.39
C PRO A 760 -10.01 13.19 31.20
N ASP A 761 -9.73 12.69 29.99
CA ASP A 761 -10.23 13.20 28.72
C ASP A 761 -11.53 12.54 28.22
N THR A 762 -12.11 11.62 28.97
CA THR A 762 -13.39 10.96 28.62
C THR A 762 -14.61 11.67 29.16
N VAL A 763 -14.40 12.73 29.90
CA VAL A 763 -15.45 13.63 30.39
C VAL A 763 -15.22 15.04 29.89
N ASP A 764 -16.30 15.75 29.56
CA ASP A 764 -16.21 17.16 29.23
C ASP A 764 -15.85 18.00 30.47
N SER A 765 -15.60 19.30 30.28
CA SER A 765 -15.30 20.24 31.38
C SER A 765 -16.41 20.35 32.45
N ALA A 766 -17.61 19.82 32.17
CA ALA A 766 -18.72 19.74 33.10
C ALA A 766 -18.83 18.38 33.81
N GLY A 767 -17.92 17.46 33.52
CA GLY A 767 -17.89 16.11 34.12
C GLY A 767 -18.86 15.12 33.46
N ASN A 768 -19.40 15.42 32.29
CA ASN A 768 -20.25 14.50 31.56
C ASN A 768 -19.38 13.56 30.69
N ALA A 769 -19.66 12.28 30.75
CA ALA A 769 -19.04 11.32 29.86
C ALA A 769 -19.37 11.65 28.39
N PHE A 770 -18.37 11.59 27.51
CA PHE A 770 -18.62 11.74 26.08
C PHE A 770 -19.62 10.70 25.62
N PRO A 771 -20.67 11.08 24.87
CA PRO A 771 -21.60 10.13 24.31
C PRO A 771 -20.88 9.18 23.35
N PRO A 772 -21.35 7.95 23.15
CA PRO A 772 -20.79 7.06 22.16
C PRO A 772 -20.78 7.75 20.80
N MET A 773 -19.63 7.83 20.16
CA MET A 773 -19.50 8.45 18.84
C MET A 773 -20.33 7.69 17.81
N THR A 774 -21.26 8.37 17.20
CA THR A 774 -21.97 7.89 16.02
C THR A 774 -21.30 8.51 14.79
N ILE A 775 -20.84 7.65 13.89
CA ILE A 775 -20.33 8.11 12.62
C ILE A 775 -21.49 8.46 11.70
N GLU A 776 -21.40 9.61 11.07
CA GLU A 776 -22.40 10.12 10.14
C GLU A 776 -22.56 9.23 8.92
N SER A 777 -23.76 9.18 8.38
CA SER A 777 -24.04 8.51 7.11
C SER A 777 -23.48 9.34 5.95
N MET A 778 -22.73 8.68 5.07
CA MET A 778 -22.19 9.29 3.85
C MET A 778 -23.04 8.88 2.64
N HIS A 779 -23.43 9.88 1.84
CA HIS A 779 -24.14 9.70 0.59
C HIS A 779 -23.26 10.22 -0.55
N SER A 780 -23.10 9.43 -1.61
CA SER A 780 -22.45 9.87 -2.86
C SER A 780 -23.29 9.49 -4.08
N THR A 781 -23.44 10.38 -5.02
CA THR A 781 -24.14 10.17 -6.30
C THR A 781 -23.19 10.39 -7.47
#